data_071c22813e5ea9209322bb13f4d1593d
#
_entry.id   071c22813e5ea9209322bb13f4d1593d
#
_cell.length_a   1.000
_cell.length_b   1.000
_cell.length_c   1.000
_cell.angle_alpha   90.00
_cell.angle_beta   90.00
_cell.angle_gamma   90.00
#
_symmetry.space_group_name_H-M   'P 1'
#
loop_
_entity.id
_entity.type
_entity.pdbx_description
1 polymer ?
#
loop_
_entity_poly.entity_id
_entity_poly.type
_entity_poly.pdbx_seq_one_letter_code
_entity_poly.pdbx_strand_id
1 'polypeptide(L)'
;MEEKKKIKGSTGFEEQETVAVSPWMLSLVDELGEEGQAPHWTYTFDDFTFEIVEGRQSLWVTSQFPAGGRVAMRAAYCPDGELTIDEIRQIGADNAVEVFLSSTVGPFRVEIHFPQADHPMLHFKTALNPVAPLLIPFWSRDVIPLGKNSDVSNSEGHIHAKQVGPRSGLVYFSLTKPRGGSALYFQNLTSLNDYCRLTETSLADTVGGEWPELGFALPATTEKPLEAGQEMVISDAYIIFSRSVPEDDLVMAEQFLDFLAQIYLSLPRVETEYVDWPNLAKKSLRDLTRSEKCWSEVRGRRYLNAYVADYDSPPESMVQLTVLLPLLEYAEWSGEEIPIIKELLEGLPTFYDKEAGVVGRWLPSIAQQLLDGSEPQKRPEVMDSWYLYHTLLNLSRLALHGDKVAQKLFLDSMDYSIKVAQKFEYQFPVFYDLYTLEIIKEETAEGQGGEHDVAGLYAHIMLQAWLLTKEEHYLEEAKKAGRALKGLGFNLFYQANETLFGAGALLRIWKETGDEEFLKLSYLSLANIFNNMWLWECNYGYAEHYKTFFALFPLKDAPYTAVYEELEGFAAFHDYVFNYHGDMPEWLNILLPEFHRNMLHKGSFYYPPNLPEDAMAEKPKTGEVDPRLWIPLEDIYDGWEKAGQVGQEVYGAGMPFGIIPRHYYKVPDGNFMVYIDYPIKSFSTVHEGQAMFRVLGDPRLSCRMRIIPTGRKGLPKLKVTTERNQLTETLQGRETEEGHIEYTVSGNRNVTVQWEANESKPRSIKKSNNTNGRKGRKK
;
A
#
# COMPACT_ATOMS: atom_id res chain seq x y z
N MET A 1 20.65 35.13 -27.33
CA MET A 1 21.20 35.09 -25.96
C MET A 1 20.00 35.02 -25.03
N GLU A 2 19.39 33.84 -24.93
CA GLU A 2 18.26 33.59 -24.04
C GLU A 2 18.82 33.04 -22.73
N GLU A 3 18.46 33.69 -21.64
CA GLU A 3 18.81 33.26 -20.30
C GLU A 3 18.12 31.95 -20.01
N LYS A 4 18.92 30.89 -19.86
CA LYS A 4 18.46 29.63 -19.28
C LYS A 4 17.95 29.90 -17.88
N LYS A 5 16.61 29.88 -17.67
CA LYS A 5 16.01 29.76 -16.35
C LYS A 5 16.53 28.45 -15.74
N LYS A 6 17.42 28.57 -14.77
CA LYS A 6 17.74 27.47 -13.88
C LYS A 6 16.46 27.11 -13.12
N ILE A 7 15.97 25.90 -13.33
CA ILE A 7 14.98 25.27 -12.46
C ILE A 7 15.67 25.13 -11.10
N LYS A 8 15.31 25.98 -10.14
CA LYS A 8 15.68 25.76 -8.74
C LYS A 8 14.91 24.54 -8.29
N GLY A 9 15.63 23.46 -8.02
CA GLY A 9 15.09 22.38 -7.22
C GLY A 9 14.53 22.98 -5.93
N SER A 10 13.34 22.55 -5.52
CA SER A 10 12.66 23.00 -4.31
C SER A 10 13.38 22.46 -3.07
N THR A 11 14.57 22.99 -2.83
CA THR A 11 15.22 22.91 -1.54
C THR A 11 14.99 24.23 -0.86
N GLY A 12 14.07 24.29 0.06
CA GLY A 12 13.96 25.42 0.94
C GLY A 12 12.60 26.11 0.86
N PHE A 13 12.16 26.36 1.99
CA PHE A 13 11.06 27.18 2.40
C PHE A 13 11.01 28.45 1.54
N GLU A 14 10.03 28.57 0.64
CA GLU A 14 9.71 29.86 0.02
C GLU A 14 9.04 30.73 1.08
N GLU A 15 9.56 31.94 1.30
CA GLU A 15 8.90 32.97 2.08
C GLU A 15 7.54 33.28 1.43
N GLN A 16 6.45 32.84 2.05
CA GLN A 16 5.11 33.22 1.61
C GLN A 16 4.85 34.66 2.00
N GLU A 17 4.60 35.53 1.02
CA GLU A 17 4.06 36.85 1.23
C GLU A 17 2.63 36.73 1.77
N THR A 18 2.32 37.41 2.87
CA THR A 18 1.03 37.59 3.55
C THR A 18 -0.03 36.52 3.25
N VAL A 19 -0.19 35.59 4.18
CA VAL A 19 -1.18 34.49 4.09
C VAL A 19 -2.60 35.11 4.11
N ALA A 20 -3.36 34.84 3.05
CA ALA A 20 -4.78 35.17 3.03
C ALA A 20 -5.53 34.14 3.91
N VAL A 21 -6.37 34.63 4.82
CA VAL A 21 -7.18 33.78 5.69
C VAL A 21 -8.66 33.87 5.35
N SER A 22 -9.43 32.83 5.55
CA SER A 22 -10.87 32.88 5.36
C SER A 22 -11.57 33.67 6.47
N PRO A 23 -12.81 34.19 6.25
CA PRO A 23 -13.58 34.84 7.29
C PRO A 23 -13.79 34.04 8.55
N TRP A 24 -13.85 32.71 8.42
CA TRP A 24 -14.02 31.74 9.52
C TRP A 24 -12.83 31.71 10.47
N MET A 25 -11.65 32.10 9.98
CA MET A 25 -10.42 32.16 10.77
C MET A 25 -10.33 33.45 11.59
N LEU A 26 -11.01 34.49 11.17
CA LEU A 26 -11.01 35.77 11.90
C LEU A 26 -11.70 35.66 13.25
N SER A 27 -12.75 34.83 13.34
CA SER A 27 -13.44 34.56 14.62
C SER A 27 -12.56 33.82 15.65
N LEU A 28 -11.52 33.14 15.20
CA LEU A 28 -10.61 32.40 16.07
C LEU A 28 -9.79 33.33 16.97
N VAL A 29 -9.43 34.52 16.47
CA VAL A 29 -8.72 35.52 17.28
C VAL A 29 -9.60 35.99 18.44
N ASP A 30 -10.89 36.14 18.20
CA ASP A 30 -11.86 36.50 19.25
C ASP A 30 -12.07 35.37 20.25
N GLU A 31 -12.03 34.10 19.80
CA GLU A 31 -12.25 32.93 20.66
C GLU A 31 -11.01 32.49 21.44
N LEU A 32 -9.80 32.62 20.88
CA LEU A 32 -8.54 32.18 21.48
C LEU A 32 -7.55 33.28 21.82
N GLY A 33 -7.83 34.53 21.43
CA GLY A 33 -6.94 35.68 21.54
C GLY A 33 -7.07 36.47 22.84
N GLU A 34 -8.14 36.32 23.62
CA GLU A 34 -8.32 37.05 24.87
C GLU A 34 -7.36 36.54 25.96
N GLU A 35 -6.53 37.45 26.46
CA GLU A 35 -5.73 37.22 27.67
C GLU A 35 -6.70 37.03 28.86
N GLY A 36 -6.90 35.78 29.30
CA GLY A 36 -7.60 35.51 30.54
C GLY A 36 -8.71 34.45 30.48
N GLN A 37 -8.99 33.79 29.35
CA GLN A 37 -9.87 32.65 29.34
C GLN A 37 -9.13 31.45 29.96
N ALA A 38 -9.49 31.09 31.20
CA ALA A 38 -8.91 29.93 31.85
C ALA A 38 -9.39 28.65 31.12
N PRO A 39 -8.51 27.71 30.84
CA PRO A 39 -8.93 26.44 30.23
C PRO A 39 -9.85 25.67 31.18
N HIS A 40 -10.87 25.02 30.66
CA HIS A 40 -11.77 24.16 31.42
C HIS A 40 -11.10 22.88 31.91
N TRP A 41 -10.06 22.46 31.16
CA TRP A 41 -9.27 21.27 31.52
C TRP A 41 -7.88 21.35 30.87
N THR A 42 -6.86 20.80 31.55
CA THR A 42 -5.48 20.81 31.09
C THR A 42 -4.86 19.44 31.28
N TYR A 43 -4.10 19.01 30.29
CA TYR A 43 -3.28 17.80 30.32
C TYR A 43 -1.85 18.11 29.89
N THR A 44 -0.88 17.49 30.56
CA THR A 44 0.53 17.66 30.22
C THR A 44 1.16 16.30 29.94
N PHE A 45 1.80 16.18 28.78
CA PHE A 45 2.61 15.04 28.41
C PHE A 45 4.03 15.53 28.15
N ASP A 46 4.99 15.07 28.92
CA ASP A 46 6.35 15.64 28.99
C ASP A 46 6.28 17.17 29.19
N ASP A 47 6.74 17.94 28.19
CA ASP A 47 6.72 19.39 28.16
C ASP A 47 5.70 19.98 27.12
N PHE A 48 4.79 19.13 26.59
CA PHE A 48 3.63 19.57 25.83
C PHE A 48 2.45 19.83 26.76
N THR A 49 1.76 20.93 26.52
CA THR A 49 0.54 21.26 27.28
C THR A 49 -0.65 21.27 26.34
N PHE A 50 -1.70 20.56 26.72
CA PHE A 50 -2.98 20.53 26.01
C PHE A 50 -4.05 21.17 26.89
N GLU A 51 -4.87 22.05 26.29
CA GLU A 51 -5.90 22.78 27.01
C GLU A 51 -7.23 22.68 26.26
N ILE A 52 -8.32 22.45 26.99
CA ILE A 52 -9.69 22.52 26.47
C ILE A 52 -10.22 23.91 26.74
N VAL A 53 -10.59 24.62 25.66
CA VAL A 53 -11.10 26.00 25.71
C VAL A 53 -12.46 26.07 25.04
N GLU A 54 -13.42 26.68 25.72
CA GLU A 54 -14.74 26.98 25.18
C GLU A 54 -14.69 28.27 24.38
N GLY A 55 -14.98 28.21 23.08
CA GLY A 55 -15.22 29.36 22.23
C GLY A 55 -16.73 29.58 22.05
N ARG A 56 -17.11 30.68 21.44
CA ARG A 56 -18.52 30.99 21.19
C ARG A 56 -19.19 29.99 20.25
N GLN A 57 -18.46 29.55 19.23
CA GLN A 57 -18.95 28.62 18.19
C GLN A 57 -18.23 27.30 18.19
N SER A 58 -17.17 27.13 18.99
CA SER A 58 -16.27 25.98 18.90
C SER A 58 -15.84 25.49 20.27
N LEU A 59 -15.66 24.18 20.37
CA LEU A 59 -14.82 23.59 21.41
C LEU A 59 -13.41 23.42 20.82
N TRP A 60 -12.42 24.02 21.45
CA TRP A 60 -11.03 23.96 21.05
C TRP A 60 -10.23 23.03 21.97
N VAL A 61 -9.33 22.25 21.38
CA VAL A 61 -8.21 21.64 22.08
C VAL A 61 -6.95 22.31 21.55
N THR A 62 -6.25 23.05 22.37
CA THR A 62 -4.98 23.67 21.96
C THR A 62 -3.81 22.82 22.42
N SER A 63 -2.79 22.70 21.59
CA SER A 63 -1.51 22.07 21.94
C SER A 63 -0.43 23.13 21.91
N GLN A 64 0.34 23.24 22.99
CA GLN A 64 1.53 24.10 23.04
C GLN A 64 2.79 23.29 22.96
N PHE A 65 3.63 23.59 21.95
CA PHE A 65 4.97 23.03 21.84
C PHE A 65 5.93 23.62 22.87
N PRO A 66 6.92 22.86 23.33
CA PRO A 66 7.92 23.37 24.27
C PRO A 66 8.67 24.61 23.80
N ALA A 67 8.83 24.77 22.49
CA ALA A 67 9.48 25.94 21.87
C ALA A 67 8.59 27.20 21.76
N GLY A 68 7.29 27.09 22.16
CA GLY A 68 6.33 28.21 22.22
C GLY A 68 5.33 28.26 21.07
N GLY A 69 5.48 27.48 20.00
CA GLY A 69 4.46 27.36 18.96
C GLY A 69 3.20 26.69 19.49
N ARG A 70 2.05 27.00 18.91
CA ARG A 70 0.74 26.45 19.29
C ARG A 70 -0.02 25.95 18.05
N VAL A 71 -0.85 24.93 18.24
CA VAL A 71 -1.83 24.46 17.26
C VAL A 71 -3.18 24.33 17.95
N ALA A 72 -4.22 24.88 17.33
CA ALA A 72 -5.60 24.71 17.80
C ALA A 72 -6.30 23.63 16.97
N MET A 73 -7.00 22.71 17.64
CA MET A 73 -7.84 21.69 17.04
C MET A 73 -9.30 21.99 17.41
N ARG A 74 -10.16 22.11 16.39
CA ARG A 74 -11.58 22.37 16.56
C ARG A 74 -12.33 21.06 16.76
N ALA A 75 -12.49 20.63 18.00
CA ALA A 75 -13.10 19.35 18.32
C ALA A 75 -14.64 19.36 18.14
N ALA A 76 -15.32 20.49 18.31
CA ALA A 76 -16.71 20.66 17.93
C ALA A 76 -16.92 22.06 17.32
N TYR A 77 -17.91 22.18 16.42
CA TYR A 77 -18.19 23.42 15.72
C TYR A 77 -19.69 23.61 15.49
N CYS A 78 -20.21 24.79 15.80
CA CYS A 78 -21.59 25.19 15.54
C CYS A 78 -21.58 26.52 14.74
N PRO A 79 -21.48 26.47 13.38
CA PRO A 79 -21.37 27.68 12.56
C PRO A 79 -22.62 28.57 12.74
N ASP A 80 -22.39 29.89 12.92
CA ASP A 80 -23.41 30.91 13.16
C ASP A 80 -24.34 30.66 14.34
N GLY A 81 -23.97 29.73 15.25
CA GLY A 81 -24.71 29.39 16.45
C GLY A 81 -23.96 29.73 17.74
N GLU A 82 -24.44 29.17 18.82
CA GLU A 82 -23.81 29.21 20.13
C GLU A 82 -23.54 27.77 20.57
N LEU A 83 -22.39 27.59 21.24
CA LEU A 83 -21.95 26.33 21.80
C LEU A 83 -21.54 26.56 23.24
N THR A 84 -21.99 25.73 24.17
CA THR A 84 -21.70 25.86 25.61
C THR A 84 -21.38 24.50 26.20
N ILE A 85 -20.36 24.45 27.05
CA ILE A 85 -19.99 23.24 27.81
C ILE A 85 -21.01 23.07 28.96
N ASP A 86 -21.76 21.99 28.92
CA ASP A 86 -22.69 21.60 30.02
C ASP A 86 -21.97 20.82 31.12
N GLU A 87 -21.11 19.87 30.73
CA GLU A 87 -20.40 18.99 31.65
C GLU A 87 -19.06 18.52 31.03
N ILE A 88 -18.00 18.43 31.85
CA ILE A 88 -16.79 17.69 31.56
C ILE A 88 -16.68 16.54 32.53
N ARG A 89 -16.70 15.31 32.02
CA ARG A 89 -16.60 14.09 32.80
C ARG A 89 -15.30 13.38 32.54
N GLN A 90 -14.52 13.11 33.56
CA GLN A 90 -13.33 12.30 33.47
C GLN A 90 -13.70 10.83 33.22
N ILE A 91 -13.01 10.19 32.25
CA ILE A 91 -13.21 8.78 31.91
C ILE A 91 -11.96 8.00 32.34
N GLY A 92 -12.12 7.05 33.26
CA GLY A 92 -11.04 6.14 33.67
C GLY A 92 -9.84 6.83 34.29
N ALA A 93 -8.70 6.79 33.62
CA ALA A 93 -7.46 7.42 34.06
C ALA A 93 -7.43 8.93 33.75
N ASP A 94 -6.46 9.66 34.29
CA ASP A 94 -6.34 11.14 34.16
C ASP A 94 -6.09 11.64 32.72
N ASN A 95 -6.02 10.75 31.75
CA ASN A 95 -5.70 11.06 30.35
C ASN A 95 -6.92 10.99 29.39
N ALA A 96 -8.14 10.99 29.90
CA ALA A 96 -9.33 10.97 29.06
C ALA A 96 -10.51 11.73 29.71
N VAL A 97 -11.22 12.50 28.89
CA VAL A 97 -12.42 13.23 29.28
C VAL A 97 -13.50 13.12 28.20
N GLU A 98 -14.76 13.20 28.66
CA GLU A 98 -15.94 13.33 27.81
C GLU A 98 -16.57 14.71 28.08
N VAL A 99 -16.77 15.47 27.01
CA VAL A 99 -17.31 16.82 27.04
C VAL A 99 -18.71 16.79 26.43
N PHE A 100 -19.72 17.19 27.22
CA PHE A 100 -21.09 17.35 26.76
C PHE A 100 -21.36 18.81 26.50
N LEU A 101 -21.92 19.10 25.33
CA LEU A 101 -22.16 20.47 24.89
C LEU A 101 -23.58 20.64 24.38
N SER A 102 -24.22 21.75 24.79
CA SER A 102 -25.42 22.26 24.15
C SER A 102 -25.08 23.19 23.01
N SER A 103 -25.83 23.12 21.92
CA SER A 103 -25.68 24.05 20.79
C SER A 103 -26.99 24.33 20.09
N THR A 104 -27.00 25.35 19.22
CA THR A 104 -28.15 25.73 18.38
C THR A 104 -28.60 24.59 17.45
N VAL A 105 -27.67 23.76 16.96
CA VAL A 105 -27.96 22.68 16.02
C VAL A 105 -28.29 21.34 16.71
N GLY A 106 -28.01 21.24 18.01
CA GLY A 106 -28.20 20.06 18.82
C GLY A 106 -27.06 19.80 19.79
N PRO A 107 -27.21 18.83 20.71
CA PRO A 107 -26.14 18.47 21.62
C PRO A 107 -24.98 17.77 20.88
N PHE A 108 -23.76 18.13 21.30
CA PHE A 108 -22.54 17.41 20.94
C PHE A 108 -22.06 16.57 22.13
N ARG A 109 -21.39 15.46 21.79
CA ARG A 109 -20.60 14.67 22.71
C ARG A 109 -19.19 14.54 22.12
N VAL A 110 -18.19 14.98 22.86
CA VAL A 110 -16.79 14.93 22.44
C VAL A 110 -15.98 14.10 23.42
N GLU A 111 -15.44 12.99 22.95
CA GLU A 111 -14.50 12.16 23.70
C GLU A 111 -13.08 12.65 23.35
N ILE A 112 -12.29 13.00 24.38
CA ILE A 112 -10.90 13.45 24.22
C ILE A 112 -10.03 12.50 25.02
N HIS A 113 -9.04 11.92 24.35
CA HIS A 113 -8.14 10.95 24.95
C HIS A 113 -6.69 11.24 24.54
N PHE A 114 -5.74 10.99 25.44
CA PHE A 114 -4.30 11.07 25.21
C PHE A 114 -3.72 9.65 25.29
N PRO A 115 -3.60 8.96 24.14
CA PRO A 115 -3.05 7.61 24.07
C PRO A 115 -1.61 7.56 24.60
N GLN A 116 -1.25 6.46 25.25
CA GLN A 116 0.17 6.21 25.58
C GLN A 116 0.91 5.81 24.31
N ALA A 117 1.77 6.69 23.84
CA ALA A 117 2.62 6.52 22.67
C ALA A 117 4.02 7.08 22.98
N ASP A 118 4.98 6.83 22.10
CA ASP A 118 6.36 7.35 22.26
C ASP A 118 6.43 8.87 22.02
N HIS A 119 5.43 9.41 21.32
CA HIS A 119 5.23 10.84 21.09
C HIS A 119 3.93 11.32 21.71
N PRO A 120 3.84 12.62 22.06
CA PRO A 120 2.58 13.21 22.48
C PRO A 120 1.50 13.01 21.41
N MET A 121 0.40 12.38 21.79
CA MET A 121 -0.72 12.08 20.90
C MET A 121 -2.04 12.54 21.53
N LEU A 122 -2.88 13.15 20.70
CA LEU A 122 -4.26 13.50 21.00
C LEU A 122 -5.19 12.68 20.10
N HIS A 123 -6.24 12.15 20.67
CA HIS A 123 -7.39 11.59 19.96
C HIS A 123 -8.64 12.33 20.40
N PHE A 124 -9.45 12.80 19.47
CA PHE A 124 -10.79 13.28 19.77
C PHE A 124 -11.82 12.71 18.81
N LYS A 125 -12.99 12.34 19.38
CA LYS A 125 -14.13 11.82 18.63
C LYS A 125 -15.37 12.63 18.96
N THR A 126 -16.01 13.14 17.91
CA THR A 126 -17.14 14.06 18.03
C THR A 126 -18.39 13.46 17.43
N ALA A 127 -19.45 13.41 18.20
CA ALA A 127 -20.79 13.04 17.76
C ALA A 127 -21.74 14.22 17.92
N LEU A 128 -22.63 14.40 16.95
CA LEU A 128 -23.73 15.38 16.96
C LEU A 128 -25.07 14.66 16.91
N ASN A 129 -26.02 15.12 17.72
CA ASN A 129 -27.41 14.69 17.65
C ASN A 129 -28.30 15.88 17.20
N PRO A 130 -28.62 16.01 15.91
CA PRO A 130 -29.35 17.18 15.39
C PRO A 130 -30.75 17.30 15.99
N VAL A 131 -31.16 18.53 16.34
CA VAL A 131 -32.55 18.80 16.84
C VAL A 131 -33.59 18.95 15.72
N ALA A 132 -33.11 19.12 14.49
CA ALA A 132 -33.92 19.17 13.27
C ALA A 132 -33.16 18.54 12.11
N PRO A 133 -33.79 18.12 11.00
CA PRO A 133 -33.06 17.72 9.79
C PRO A 133 -32.11 18.83 9.37
N LEU A 134 -30.79 18.55 9.30
CA LEU A 134 -29.73 19.53 9.17
C LEU A 134 -29.00 19.38 7.82
N LEU A 135 -29.07 20.39 6.97
CA LEU A 135 -28.18 20.56 5.82
C LEU A 135 -26.90 21.25 6.27
N ILE A 136 -25.77 20.75 5.80
CA ILE A 136 -24.44 21.27 6.13
C ILE A 136 -23.80 21.78 4.83
N PRO A 137 -24.03 23.01 4.39
CA PRO A 137 -23.47 23.53 3.15
C PRO A 137 -21.97 23.85 3.25
N PHE A 138 -21.47 24.03 4.45
CA PHE A 138 -20.07 24.34 4.73
C PHE A 138 -19.67 23.86 6.13
N TRP A 139 -18.40 23.39 6.21
CA TRP A 139 -17.75 23.06 7.49
C TRP A 139 -16.29 23.47 7.40
N SER A 140 -15.81 24.31 8.33
CA SER A 140 -14.40 24.76 8.29
C SER A 140 -13.45 23.66 8.73
N ARG A 141 -12.22 23.71 8.26
CA ARG A 141 -11.15 22.80 8.67
C ARG A 141 -10.86 22.94 10.16
N ASP A 142 -10.37 21.86 10.74
CA ASP A 142 -10.33 21.68 12.19
C ASP A 142 -8.94 21.82 12.82
N VAL A 143 -7.86 22.02 12.04
CA VAL A 143 -6.49 22.19 12.54
C VAL A 143 -5.89 23.51 12.10
N ILE A 144 -5.53 24.34 13.09
CA ILE A 144 -5.06 25.69 12.84
C ILE A 144 -3.75 25.93 13.59
N PRO A 145 -2.60 26.02 12.89
CA PRO A 145 -1.36 26.52 13.46
C PRO A 145 -1.49 28.00 13.83
N LEU A 146 -1.15 28.31 15.08
CA LEU A 146 -1.31 29.65 15.64
C LEU A 146 -0.01 30.43 15.58
N GLY A 147 -0.11 31.66 15.12
CA GLY A 147 0.95 32.66 15.21
C GLY A 147 1.08 33.25 16.60
N LYS A 148 1.89 34.30 16.71
CA LYS A 148 2.05 35.04 17.96
C LYS A 148 0.73 35.71 18.35
N ASN A 149 0.36 35.61 19.64
CA ASN A 149 -0.90 36.14 20.19
C ASN A 149 -2.15 35.55 19.53
N SER A 150 -2.07 34.27 19.14
CA SER A 150 -3.14 33.54 18.41
C SER A 150 -3.53 34.16 17.06
N ASP A 151 -2.71 35.05 16.50
CA ASP A 151 -2.92 35.59 15.16
C ASP A 151 -2.46 34.57 14.10
N VAL A 152 -3.42 33.99 13.39
CA VAL A 152 -3.18 32.97 12.37
C VAL A 152 -2.41 33.50 11.17
N SER A 153 -2.53 34.80 10.85
CA SER A 153 -1.84 35.44 9.71
C SER A 153 -0.33 35.53 9.89
N ASN A 154 0.14 35.42 11.12
CA ASN A 154 1.56 35.47 11.48
C ASN A 154 2.20 34.10 11.73
N SER A 155 1.49 33.02 11.43
CA SER A 155 2.08 31.67 11.48
C SER A 155 2.73 31.30 10.16
N GLU A 156 3.90 30.65 10.22
CA GLU A 156 4.59 30.10 9.04
C GLU A 156 4.90 28.62 9.27
N GLY A 157 4.76 27.82 8.21
CA GLY A 157 5.05 26.42 8.26
C GLY A 157 5.03 25.77 6.89
N HIS A 158 5.11 24.45 6.89
CA HIS A 158 5.17 23.67 5.67
C HIS A 158 4.27 22.45 5.76
N ILE A 159 3.49 22.19 4.68
CA ILE A 159 2.71 20.96 4.51
C ILE A 159 3.58 19.97 3.73
N HIS A 160 3.95 18.87 4.36
CA HIS A 160 4.78 17.83 3.75
C HIS A 160 3.95 16.86 2.90
N ALA A 161 2.79 16.45 3.43
CA ALA A 161 1.86 15.54 2.76
C ALA A 161 0.42 15.86 3.15
N LYS A 162 -0.52 15.61 2.25
CA LYS A 162 -1.96 15.71 2.50
C LYS A 162 -2.73 14.67 1.67
N GLN A 163 -3.98 14.42 2.04
CA GLN A 163 -4.85 13.50 1.32
C GLN A 163 -5.00 13.91 -0.16
N VAL A 164 -5.03 12.92 -1.05
CA VAL A 164 -5.35 13.07 -2.48
C VAL A 164 -6.42 12.03 -2.82
N GLY A 165 -7.59 12.48 -3.26
CA GLY A 165 -8.72 11.59 -3.49
C GLY A 165 -9.09 10.79 -2.24
N PRO A 166 -9.37 9.49 -2.34
CA PRO A 166 -9.71 8.63 -1.20
C PRO A 166 -8.48 8.10 -0.43
N ARG A 167 -7.24 8.52 -0.77
CA ARG A 167 -6.00 8.04 -0.14
C ARG A 167 -5.88 8.53 1.29
N SER A 168 -5.05 7.90 2.04
CA SER A 168 -4.53 8.17 3.39
C SER A 168 -5.50 8.78 4.42
N GLY A 169 -6.14 9.92 4.18
CA GLY A 169 -6.95 10.61 5.20
C GLY A 169 -6.10 11.38 6.22
N LEU A 170 -4.92 11.88 5.82
CA LEU A 170 -3.99 12.56 6.71
C LEU A 170 -3.52 13.90 6.17
N VAL A 171 -2.96 14.74 7.06
CA VAL A 171 -2.10 15.86 6.72
C VAL A 171 -0.90 15.90 7.67
N TYR A 172 0.30 15.96 7.09
CA TYR A 172 1.57 16.03 7.80
C TYR A 172 2.20 17.40 7.55
N PHE A 173 2.51 18.13 8.63
CA PHE A 173 2.99 19.52 8.55
C PHE A 173 4.00 19.86 9.63
N SER A 174 4.73 20.95 9.43
CA SER A 174 5.63 21.55 10.42
C SER A 174 5.28 23.01 10.64
N LEU A 175 5.29 23.45 11.92
CA LEU A 175 5.17 24.84 12.33
C LEU A 175 6.57 25.40 12.60
N THR A 176 6.98 26.40 11.80
CA THR A 176 8.33 26.99 11.86
C THR A 176 8.36 28.35 12.53
N LYS A 177 7.24 29.10 12.46
CA LYS A 177 7.09 30.40 13.10
C LYS A 177 5.65 30.59 13.65
N PRO A 178 5.47 30.85 14.98
CA PRO A 178 6.49 30.75 16.03
C PRO A 178 7.15 29.37 16.01
N ARG A 179 8.39 29.28 16.52
CA ARG A 179 9.08 27.98 16.53
C ARG A 179 8.23 26.94 17.27
N GLY A 180 7.87 25.89 16.56
CA GLY A 180 7.05 24.80 17.07
C GLY A 180 7.77 23.47 16.90
N GLY A 181 7.21 22.62 16.06
CA GLY A 181 7.68 21.31 15.71
C GLY A 181 6.88 20.76 14.52
N SER A 182 6.76 19.47 14.40
CA SER A 182 5.92 18.85 13.39
C SER A 182 4.74 18.11 14.01
N ALA A 183 3.69 17.92 13.20
CA ALA A 183 2.52 17.15 13.59
C ALA A 183 1.97 16.38 12.38
N LEU A 184 1.47 15.16 12.63
CA LEU A 184 0.68 14.39 11.68
C LEU A 184 -0.73 14.27 12.23
N TYR A 185 -1.68 14.84 11.51
CA TYR A 185 -3.11 14.70 11.72
C TYR A 185 -3.61 13.54 10.87
N PHE A 186 -4.39 12.66 11.46
CA PHE A 186 -5.03 11.53 10.82
C PHE A 186 -6.51 11.48 11.19
N GLN A 187 -7.38 11.57 10.19
CA GLN A 187 -8.81 11.38 10.36
C GLN A 187 -9.16 9.90 10.15
N ASN A 188 -9.71 9.24 11.13
CA ASN A 188 -10.28 7.90 11.01
C ASN A 188 -11.58 7.97 10.19
N LEU A 189 -11.43 8.03 8.88
CA LEU A 189 -12.54 8.17 7.94
C LEU A 189 -13.52 6.98 8.01
N THR A 190 -13.09 5.81 8.51
CA THR A 190 -13.95 4.65 8.75
C THR A 190 -15.13 4.98 9.65
N SER A 191 -14.93 5.82 10.65
CA SER A 191 -15.98 6.22 11.60
C SER A 191 -17.08 7.11 11.01
N LEU A 192 -16.85 7.67 9.80
CA LEU A 192 -17.77 8.57 9.11
C LEU A 192 -18.58 7.88 8.01
N ASN A 193 -18.45 6.57 7.86
CA ASN A 193 -19.19 5.83 6.83
C ASN A 193 -20.72 6.01 6.92
N ASP A 194 -21.28 6.06 8.15
CA ASP A 194 -22.70 6.25 8.34
C ASP A 194 -23.16 7.66 7.92
N TYR A 195 -22.33 8.68 8.19
CA TYR A 195 -22.57 10.03 7.69
C TYR A 195 -22.67 10.03 6.15
N CYS A 196 -21.66 9.48 5.46
CA CYS A 196 -21.62 9.45 4.00
C CYS A 196 -22.75 8.61 3.39
N ARG A 197 -23.12 7.51 4.02
CA ARG A 197 -24.26 6.67 3.60
C ARG A 197 -25.57 7.42 3.65
N LEU A 198 -25.82 8.17 4.72
CA LEU A 198 -27.06 8.91 4.92
C LEU A 198 -27.14 10.18 4.06
N THR A 199 -26.01 10.85 3.86
CA THR A 199 -25.95 12.12 3.12
C THR A 199 -25.59 11.95 1.64
N GLU A 200 -25.30 10.73 1.21
CA GLU A 200 -24.82 10.41 -0.16
C GLU A 200 -23.60 11.25 -0.57
N THR A 201 -22.65 11.41 0.37
CA THR A 201 -21.41 12.16 0.16
C THR A 201 -20.18 11.25 0.17
N SER A 202 -19.00 11.77 -0.19
CA SER A 202 -17.73 11.07 -0.22
C SER A 202 -16.72 11.68 0.75
N LEU A 203 -15.80 10.85 1.25
CA LEU A 203 -14.69 11.25 2.12
C LEU A 203 -13.39 11.53 1.35
N ALA A 204 -13.43 11.44 0.01
CA ALA A 204 -12.30 11.82 -0.82
C ALA A 204 -12.00 13.32 -0.70
N ASP A 205 -10.71 13.67 -0.62
CA ASP A 205 -10.20 15.06 -0.53
C ASP A 205 -10.73 15.88 0.67
N THR A 206 -11.20 15.22 1.72
CA THR A 206 -11.74 15.91 2.90
C THR A 206 -10.67 16.31 3.91
N VAL A 207 -9.46 15.69 3.87
CA VAL A 207 -8.36 15.97 4.79
C VAL A 207 -7.20 16.66 4.06
N GLY A 208 -6.73 17.79 4.60
CA GLY A 208 -5.63 18.54 3.96
C GLY A 208 -5.74 20.03 4.25
N GLY A 209 -5.97 20.82 3.23
CA GLY A 209 -6.09 22.28 3.33
C GLY A 209 -4.88 23.01 2.77
N GLU A 210 -4.90 24.33 2.97
CA GLU A 210 -3.81 25.25 2.69
C GLU A 210 -3.47 26.01 3.98
N TRP A 211 -2.19 26.38 4.12
CA TRP A 211 -1.75 27.09 5.32
C TRP A 211 -2.51 28.40 5.51
N PRO A 212 -3.04 28.73 6.71
CA PRO A 212 -2.97 27.96 7.96
C PRO A 212 -4.21 27.10 8.25
N GLU A 213 -5.11 26.88 7.31
CA GLU A 213 -6.37 26.15 7.48
C GLU A 213 -6.20 24.68 7.08
N LEU A 214 -5.82 23.83 8.03
CA LEU A 214 -5.47 22.43 7.84
C LEU A 214 -6.50 21.48 8.48
N GLY A 215 -6.30 20.18 8.23
CA GLY A 215 -7.08 19.13 8.86
C GLY A 215 -8.29 18.70 8.04
N PHE A 216 -9.32 18.27 8.72
CA PHE A 216 -10.54 17.72 8.14
C PHE A 216 -11.62 18.80 7.96
N ALA A 217 -12.35 18.70 6.86
CA ALA A 217 -13.59 19.43 6.64
C ALA A 217 -14.71 18.41 6.36
N LEU A 218 -15.75 18.40 7.18
CA LEU A 218 -16.88 17.50 7.01
C LEU A 218 -17.50 17.71 5.61
N PRO A 219 -17.77 16.62 4.84
CA PRO A 219 -18.37 16.73 3.52
C PRO A 219 -19.68 17.55 3.55
N ALA A 220 -19.78 18.52 2.68
CA ALA A 220 -20.99 19.34 2.59
C ALA A 220 -22.19 18.49 2.11
N THR A 221 -23.34 18.69 2.75
CA THR A 221 -24.61 18.11 2.32
C THR A 221 -25.61 19.20 1.96
N THR A 222 -26.13 19.17 0.74
CA THR A 222 -27.07 20.17 0.22
C THR A 222 -28.41 19.57 -0.19
N GLU A 223 -28.50 18.24 -0.32
CA GLU A 223 -29.68 17.52 -0.77
C GLU A 223 -30.22 16.56 0.27
N LYS A 224 -29.35 15.81 0.92
CA LYS A 224 -29.67 14.79 1.94
C LYS A 224 -29.30 15.33 3.32
N PRO A 225 -30.24 15.70 4.17
CA PRO A 225 -29.93 16.21 5.51
C PRO A 225 -29.50 15.09 6.46
N LEU A 226 -28.79 15.48 7.52
CA LEU A 226 -28.69 14.65 8.72
C LEU A 226 -30.05 14.62 9.41
N GLU A 227 -30.54 13.43 9.72
CA GLU A 227 -31.83 13.25 10.37
C GLU A 227 -31.83 13.71 11.83
N ALA A 228 -32.94 14.29 12.27
CA ALA A 228 -33.10 14.73 13.65
C ALA A 228 -33.16 13.54 14.61
N GLY A 229 -32.58 13.71 15.81
CA GLY A 229 -32.67 12.74 16.90
C GLY A 229 -31.81 11.48 16.72
N GLN A 230 -30.96 11.43 15.73
CA GLN A 230 -29.97 10.37 15.53
C GLN A 230 -28.57 10.90 15.81
N GLU A 231 -27.91 10.33 16.84
CA GLU A 231 -26.50 10.67 17.09
C GLU A 231 -25.61 10.16 15.92
N MET A 232 -24.79 11.04 15.38
CA MET A 232 -23.90 10.79 14.24
C MET A 232 -22.49 11.21 14.56
N VAL A 233 -21.52 10.32 14.32
CA VAL A 233 -20.09 10.69 14.37
C VAL A 233 -19.76 11.58 13.18
N ILE A 234 -19.20 12.76 13.47
CA ILE A 234 -18.83 13.77 12.48
C ILE A 234 -17.35 14.10 12.46
N SER A 235 -16.57 13.59 13.41
CA SER A 235 -15.10 13.61 13.41
C SER A 235 -14.57 12.50 14.33
N ASP A 236 -13.42 11.90 13.96
CA ASP A 236 -12.71 10.91 14.77
C ASP A 236 -11.21 11.01 14.43
N ALA A 237 -10.51 11.96 15.08
CA ALA A 237 -9.20 12.45 14.68
C ALA A 237 -8.11 12.08 15.68
N TYR A 238 -6.96 11.69 15.13
CA TYR A 238 -5.70 11.45 15.86
C TYR A 238 -4.67 12.50 15.43
N ILE A 239 -3.93 13.04 16.37
CA ILE A 239 -2.85 13.99 16.09
C ILE A 239 -1.65 13.63 16.92
N ILE A 240 -0.52 13.41 16.28
CA ILE A 240 0.76 13.10 16.93
C ILE A 240 1.74 14.24 16.69
N PHE A 241 2.53 14.58 17.71
CA PHE A 241 3.38 15.76 17.73
C PHE A 241 4.85 15.39 17.95
N SER A 242 5.75 16.18 17.37
CA SER A 242 7.18 16.14 17.65
C SER A 242 7.72 17.55 17.88
N ARG A 243 8.76 17.65 18.75
CA ARG A 243 9.50 18.90 18.98
C ARG A 243 10.38 19.33 17.80
N SER A 244 10.67 18.40 16.90
CA SER A 244 11.57 18.62 15.78
C SER A 244 10.81 18.93 14.49
N VAL A 245 11.34 19.89 13.76
CA VAL A 245 11.04 20.08 12.33
C VAL A 245 12.07 19.27 11.55
N PRO A 246 11.68 18.40 10.61
CA PRO A 246 12.62 17.65 9.79
C PRO A 246 13.60 18.56 9.05
N GLU A 247 14.88 18.21 9.05
CA GLU A 247 15.94 18.99 8.42
C GLU A 247 16.01 18.77 6.90
N ASP A 248 15.61 17.59 6.46
CA ASP A 248 15.58 17.18 5.06
C ASP A 248 14.45 16.15 4.80
N ASP A 249 14.29 15.73 3.55
CA ASP A 249 13.28 14.77 3.10
C ASP A 249 13.49 13.36 3.64
N LEU A 250 14.72 12.97 3.98
CA LEU A 250 15.03 11.65 4.52
C LEU A 250 14.61 11.54 5.98
N VAL A 251 14.89 12.57 6.78
CA VAL A 251 14.43 12.67 8.18
C VAL A 251 12.91 12.80 8.23
N MET A 252 12.34 13.58 7.30
CA MET A 252 10.89 13.75 7.16
C MET A 252 10.19 12.41 6.90
N ALA A 253 10.71 11.59 6.01
CA ALA A 253 10.14 10.29 5.67
C ALA A 253 10.16 9.32 6.85
N GLU A 254 11.26 9.25 7.60
CA GLU A 254 11.38 8.39 8.77
C GLU A 254 10.40 8.82 9.88
N GLN A 255 10.30 10.14 10.15
CA GLN A 255 9.34 10.68 11.12
C GLN A 255 7.88 10.40 10.70
N PHE A 256 7.56 10.55 9.41
CA PHE A 256 6.23 10.22 8.88
C PHE A 256 5.86 8.76 9.14
N LEU A 257 6.77 7.82 8.84
CA LEU A 257 6.53 6.38 9.02
C LEU A 257 6.37 6.01 10.49
N ASP A 258 7.18 6.61 11.37
CA ASP A 258 7.06 6.42 12.81
C ASP A 258 5.72 6.93 13.34
N PHE A 259 5.33 8.15 12.98
CA PHE A 259 4.03 8.73 13.35
C PHE A 259 2.86 7.88 12.87
N LEU A 260 2.89 7.45 11.62
CA LEU A 260 1.84 6.61 11.06
C LEU A 260 1.71 5.28 11.80
N ALA A 261 2.82 4.66 12.16
CA ALA A 261 2.81 3.41 12.91
C ALA A 261 2.25 3.57 14.32
N GLN A 262 2.59 4.66 15.02
CA GLN A 262 2.04 4.96 16.35
C GLN A 262 0.52 5.23 16.29
N ILE A 263 0.06 5.97 15.29
CA ILE A 263 -1.37 6.17 15.05
C ILE A 263 -2.05 4.84 14.75
N TYR A 264 -1.46 4.01 13.87
CA TYR A 264 -2.02 2.70 13.52
C TYR A 264 -2.26 1.81 14.74
N LEU A 265 -1.36 1.81 15.72
CA LEU A 265 -1.51 1.07 16.97
C LEU A 265 -2.67 1.57 17.84
N SER A 266 -3.08 2.82 17.67
CA SER A 266 -4.17 3.45 18.41
C SER A 266 -5.51 3.33 17.70
N LEU A 267 -5.53 3.00 16.41
CA LEU A 267 -6.74 2.80 15.62
C LEU A 267 -7.44 1.47 15.99
N PRO A 268 -8.78 1.41 15.87
CA PRO A 268 -9.49 0.13 15.86
C PRO A 268 -8.93 -0.76 14.75
N ARG A 269 -8.46 -1.94 15.14
CA ARG A 269 -7.84 -2.85 14.17
C ARG A 269 -8.88 -3.44 13.24
N VAL A 270 -8.64 -3.34 11.92
CA VAL A 270 -9.52 -3.89 10.90
C VAL A 270 -9.56 -5.42 11.00
N GLU A 271 -10.75 -5.99 11.00
CA GLU A 271 -10.93 -7.44 10.97
C GLU A 271 -10.68 -8.00 9.58
N THR A 272 -10.04 -9.18 9.54
CA THR A 272 -9.75 -9.90 8.30
C THR A 272 -10.25 -11.34 8.40
N GLU A 273 -10.62 -11.92 7.26
CA GLU A 273 -11.02 -13.31 7.14
C GLU A 273 -9.98 -14.12 6.38
N TYR A 274 -10.01 -15.44 6.58
CA TYR A 274 -9.21 -16.35 5.78
C TYR A 274 -9.82 -16.51 4.39
N VAL A 275 -8.98 -16.40 3.38
CA VAL A 275 -9.32 -16.70 1.98
C VAL A 275 -8.61 -17.98 1.55
N ASP A 276 -9.35 -18.92 0.96
CA ASP A 276 -8.78 -20.15 0.38
C ASP A 276 -8.10 -19.86 -0.96
N TRP A 277 -6.92 -19.22 -0.90
CA TRP A 277 -6.12 -18.89 -2.07
C TRP A 277 -5.75 -20.10 -2.93
N PRO A 278 -5.42 -21.30 -2.38
CA PRO A 278 -5.21 -22.50 -3.18
C PRO A 278 -6.42 -22.92 -4.03
N ASN A 279 -7.64 -22.77 -3.53
CA ASN A 279 -8.85 -23.01 -4.31
C ASN A 279 -9.09 -21.94 -5.36
N LEU A 280 -8.87 -20.67 -5.01
CA LEU A 280 -8.97 -19.54 -5.92
C LEU A 280 -7.96 -19.69 -7.07
N ALA A 281 -6.70 -20.06 -6.80
CA ALA A 281 -5.69 -20.30 -7.81
C ALA A 281 -6.11 -21.38 -8.83
N LYS A 282 -6.72 -22.48 -8.37
CA LYS A 282 -7.22 -23.52 -9.27
C LYS A 282 -8.32 -23.02 -10.19
N LYS A 283 -9.22 -22.17 -9.69
CA LYS A 283 -10.28 -21.55 -10.47
C LYS A 283 -9.72 -20.55 -11.48
N SER A 284 -8.81 -19.68 -11.04
CA SER A 284 -8.15 -18.68 -11.89
C SER A 284 -7.32 -19.37 -13.00
N LEU A 285 -6.51 -20.38 -12.67
CA LEU A 285 -5.73 -21.15 -13.65
C LEU A 285 -6.61 -21.84 -14.69
N ARG A 286 -7.74 -22.42 -14.25
CA ARG A 286 -8.70 -23.04 -15.16
C ARG A 286 -9.26 -22.02 -16.16
N ASP A 287 -9.69 -20.85 -15.68
CA ASP A 287 -10.34 -19.85 -16.51
C ASP A 287 -9.32 -19.15 -17.41
N LEU A 288 -8.14 -18.82 -16.91
CA LEU A 288 -7.03 -18.31 -17.71
C LEU A 288 -6.64 -19.25 -18.85
N THR A 289 -6.62 -20.55 -18.59
CA THR A 289 -6.20 -21.56 -19.59
C THR A 289 -7.29 -21.83 -20.63
N ARG A 290 -8.59 -21.82 -20.22
CA ARG A 290 -9.69 -22.30 -21.04
C ARG A 290 -10.51 -21.19 -21.71
N SER A 291 -10.50 -19.98 -21.16
CA SER A 291 -11.24 -18.88 -21.76
C SER A 291 -10.49 -18.32 -22.96
N GLU A 292 -11.07 -18.46 -24.16
CA GLU A 292 -10.52 -17.85 -25.37
C GLU A 292 -10.47 -16.32 -25.29
N LYS A 293 -11.31 -15.70 -24.43
CA LYS A 293 -11.34 -14.24 -24.22
C LYS A 293 -10.05 -13.69 -23.57
N CYS A 294 -9.23 -14.55 -22.94
CA CYS A 294 -7.96 -14.14 -22.37
C CYS A 294 -6.81 -14.13 -23.38
N TRP A 295 -7.02 -14.57 -24.61
CA TRP A 295 -5.96 -14.84 -25.57
C TRP A 295 -6.22 -14.26 -26.94
N SER A 296 -5.15 -13.80 -27.59
CA SER A 296 -5.09 -13.49 -29.03
C SER A 296 -4.14 -14.45 -29.73
N GLU A 297 -4.50 -14.91 -30.93
CA GLU A 297 -3.64 -15.72 -31.78
C GLU A 297 -3.00 -14.87 -32.87
N VAL A 298 -1.67 -14.82 -32.88
CA VAL A 298 -0.88 -14.10 -33.89
C VAL A 298 0.14 -15.04 -34.51
N ARG A 299 0.03 -15.27 -35.81
CA ARG A 299 0.97 -16.13 -36.58
C ARG A 299 1.13 -17.55 -36.01
N GLY A 300 0.03 -18.13 -35.53
CA GLY A 300 -0.03 -19.49 -34.97
C GLY A 300 0.56 -19.61 -33.55
N ARG A 301 0.73 -18.49 -32.83
CA ARG A 301 1.09 -18.44 -31.40
C ARG A 301 0.01 -17.72 -30.63
N ARG A 302 -0.24 -18.16 -29.40
CA ARG A 302 -1.15 -17.47 -28.49
C ARG A 302 -0.39 -16.53 -27.57
N TYR A 303 -0.98 -15.39 -27.29
CA TYR A 303 -0.53 -14.37 -26.36
C TYR A 303 -1.68 -13.96 -25.48
N LEU A 304 -1.40 -13.65 -24.21
CA LEU A 304 -2.39 -13.08 -23.32
C LEU A 304 -2.78 -11.67 -23.77
N ASN A 305 -4.09 -11.38 -23.76
CA ASN A 305 -4.63 -10.05 -23.88
C ASN A 305 -4.42 -9.29 -22.58
N ALA A 306 -4.35 -7.97 -22.59
CA ALA A 306 -4.33 -7.18 -21.36
C ALA A 306 -5.63 -7.32 -20.57
N TYR A 307 -6.77 -7.28 -21.29
CA TYR A 307 -8.10 -7.41 -20.70
C TYR A 307 -8.89 -8.54 -21.35
N VAL A 308 -9.90 -9.04 -20.62
CA VAL A 308 -10.81 -10.06 -21.14
C VAL A 308 -11.53 -9.54 -22.38
N ALA A 309 -11.46 -10.27 -23.49
CA ALA A 309 -12.03 -9.92 -24.81
C ALA A 309 -11.47 -8.61 -25.42
N ASP A 310 -10.29 -8.18 -25.03
CA ASP A 310 -9.60 -7.07 -25.73
C ASP A 310 -8.84 -7.60 -26.95
N TYR A 311 -9.43 -7.37 -28.13
CA TYR A 311 -8.85 -7.74 -29.42
C TYR A 311 -8.41 -6.52 -30.25
N ASP A 312 -8.64 -5.33 -29.73
CA ASP A 312 -8.33 -4.06 -30.40
C ASP A 312 -6.88 -3.62 -30.13
N SER A 313 -6.27 -4.16 -29.07
CA SER A 313 -4.87 -3.89 -28.70
C SER A 313 -3.94 -5.03 -29.12
N PRO A 314 -2.71 -4.73 -29.60
CA PRO A 314 -1.72 -5.78 -29.81
C PRO A 314 -1.31 -6.42 -28.49
N PRO A 315 -0.86 -7.70 -28.48
CA PRO A 315 -0.25 -8.28 -27.29
C PRO A 315 0.93 -7.45 -26.79
N GLU A 316 1.04 -7.34 -25.46
CA GLU A 316 2.06 -6.58 -24.75
C GLU A 316 3.05 -7.52 -24.04
N SER A 317 4.35 -7.14 -24.02
CA SER A 317 5.40 -7.91 -23.36
C SER A 317 5.21 -7.99 -21.85
N MET A 318 4.81 -6.87 -21.21
CA MET A 318 4.53 -6.80 -19.79
C MET A 318 3.43 -7.79 -19.40
N VAL A 319 2.32 -7.82 -20.12
CA VAL A 319 1.18 -8.71 -19.87
C VAL A 319 1.60 -10.18 -19.81
N GLN A 320 2.46 -10.61 -20.75
CA GLN A 320 2.97 -12.00 -20.72
C GLN A 320 3.80 -12.27 -19.45
N LEU A 321 4.67 -11.33 -19.09
CA LEU A 321 5.63 -11.47 -18.00
C LEU A 321 4.98 -11.41 -16.61
N THR A 322 3.95 -10.56 -16.43
CA THR A 322 3.25 -10.37 -15.16
C THR A 322 2.45 -11.59 -14.72
N VAL A 323 2.01 -12.39 -15.69
CA VAL A 323 1.33 -13.66 -15.42
C VAL A 323 2.34 -14.81 -15.34
N LEU A 324 3.35 -14.81 -16.20
CA LEU A 324 4.34 -15.89 -16.29
C LEU A 324 5.13 -16.06 -15.00
N LEU A 325 5.63 -14.96 -14.41
CA LEU A 325 6.46 -15.01 -13.22
C LEU A 325 5.74 -15.62 -12.01
N PRO A 326 4.56 -15.14 -11.59
CA PRO A 326 3.82 -15.78 -10.50
C PRO A 326 3.42 -17.23 -10.79
N LEU A 327 3.11 -17.58 -12.04
CA LEU A 327 2.82 -18.97 -12.44
C LEU A 327 4.05 -19.85 -12.27
N LEU A 328 5.25 -19.36 -12.58
CA LEU A 328 6.49 -20.11 -12.38
C LEU A 328 6.74 -20.35 -10.87
N GLU A 329 6.62 -19.30 -10.05
CA GLU A 329 6.73 -19.43 -8.58
C GLU A 329 5.72 -20.44 -8.02
N TYR A 330 4.48 -20.41 -8.52
CA TYR A 330 3.45 -21.37 -8.12
C TYR A 330 3.75 -22.80 -8.60
N ALA A 331 4.27 -22.98 -9.83
CA ALA A 331 4.66 -24.29 -10.35
C ALA A 331 5.80 -24.89 -9.51
N GLU A 332 6.80 -24.10 -9.14
CA GLU A 332 7.87 -24.53 -8.22
C GLU A 332 7.31 -24.91 -6.84
N TRP A 333 6.42 -24.08 -6.29
CA TRP A 333 5.76 -24.38 -5.02
C TRP A 333 4.86 -25.62 -5.10
N SER A 334 4.03 -25.77 -6.15
CA SER A 334 3.10 -26.90 -6.28
C SER A 334 3.83 -28.19 -6.63
N GLY A 335 4.89 -28.12 -7.42
CA GLY A 335 5.55 -29.24 -8.08
C GLY A 335 4.74 -29.77 -9.28
N GLU A 336 3.79 -29.01 -9.77
CA GLU A 336 2.94 -29.34 -10.92
C GLU A 336 3.49 -28.71 -12.21
N GLU A 337 3.42 -29.43 -13.32
CA GLU A 337 3.71 -28.88 -14.64
C GLU A 337 2.50 -28.05 -15.14
N ILE A 338 2.74 -26.79 -15.48
CA ILE A 338 1.72 -25.87 -15.99
C ILE A 338 2.05 -25.54 -17.44
N PRO A 339 1.32 -26.12 -18.43
CA PRO A 339 1.70 -26.04 -19.85
C PRO A 339 1.81 -24.63 -20.42
N ILE A 340 0.97 -23.68 -19.95
CA ILE A 340 1.01 -22.30 -20.44
C ILE A 340 2.31 -21.56 -20.10
N ILE A 341 3.06 -21.98 -19.09
CA ILE A 341 4.39 -21.42 -18.76
C ILE A 341 5.33 -21.56 -19.97
N LYS A 342 5.37 -22.75 -20.56
CA LYS A 342 6.21 -23.01 -21.74
C LYS A 342 5.76 -22.19 -22.94
N GLU A 343 4.46 -22.08 -23.15
CA GLU A 343 3.89 -21.30 -24.24
C GLU A 343 4.24 -19.80 -24.14
N LEU A 344 4.12 -19.24 -22.94
CA LEU A 344 4.50 -17.84 -22.68
C LEU A 344 6.01 -17.60 -22.85
N LEU A 345 6.87 -18.48 -22.29
CA LEU A 345 8.31 -18.39 -22.44
C LEU A 345 8.76 -18.42 -23.92
N GLU A 346 8.16 -19.30 -24.72
CA GLU A 346 8.44 -19.40 -26.16
C GLU A 346 7.98 -18.15 -26.94
N GLY A 347 7.03 -17.38 -26.41
CA GLY A 347 6.53 -16.13 -26.98
C GLY A 347 7.46 -14.93 -26.74
N LEU A 348 8.18 -14.86 -25.60
CA LEU A 348 8.96 -13.69 -25.20
C LEU A 348 9.96 -13.17 -26.23
N PRO A 349 10.74 -14.02 -26.94
CA PRO A 349 11.72 -13.52 -27.93
C PRO A 349 11.09 -12.75 -29.10
N THR A 350 9.79 -12.87 -29.34
CA THR A 350 9.09 -12.19 -30.44
C THR A 350 8.87 -10.70 -30.17
N PHE A 351 9.04 -10.25 -28.92
CA PHE A 351 8.96 -8.85 -28.52
C PHE A 351 10.30 -8.11 -28.61
N TYR A 352 11.42 -8.82 -28.87
CA TYR A 352 12.72 -8.18 -28.97
C TYR A 352 12.86 -7.40 -30.26
N ASP A 353 13.02 -6.08 -30.15
CA ASP A 353 13.32 -5.18 -31.25
C ASP A 353 14.81 -5.17 -31.50
N LYS A 354 15.23 -5.64 -32.71
CA LYS A 354 16.63 -5.74 -33.07
C LYS A 354 17.26 -4.40 -33.47
N GLU A 355 16.46 -3.43 -33.91
CA GLU A 355 16.91 -2.09 -34.25
C GLU A 355 17.19 -1.25 -33.03
N ALA A 356 16.27 -1.25 -32.09
CA ALA A 356 16.46 -0.59 -30.81
C ALA A 356 17.40 -1.36 -29.86
N GLY A 357 17.48 -2.69 -29.99
CA GLY A 357 18.29 -3.55 -29.12
C GLY A 357 17.66 -3.78 -27.74
N VAL A 358 16.33 -3.88 -27.66
CA VAL A 358 15.59 -4.00 -26.41
C VAL A 358 14.29 -4.78 -26.62
N VAL A 359 13.72 -5.31 -25.52
CA VAL A 359 12.36 -5.86 -25.54
C VAL A 359 11.37 -4.70 -25.57
N GLY A 360 10.60 -4.61 -26.67
CA GLY A 360 9.59 -3.57 -26.86
C GLY A 360 8.29 -3.85 -26.13
N ARG A 361 7.43 -2.82 -26.03
CA ARG A 361 6.10 -2.93 -25.44
C ARG A 361 5.20 -3.86 -26.24
N TRP A 362 4.97 -3.50 -27.50
CA TRP A 362 4.03 -4.14 -28.39
C TRP A 362 4.65 -5.29 -29.16
N LEU A 363 3.83 -6.30 -29.51
CA LEU A 363 4.24 -7.35 -30.44
C LEU A 363 4.50 -6.76 -31.84
N PRO A 364 5.77 -6.64 -32.32
CA PRO A 364 6.09 -5.85 -33.51
C PRO A 364 5.40 -6.34 -34.78
N SER A 365 5.06 -7.64 -34.83
CA SER A 365 4.48 -8.25 -36.02
C SER A 365 3.06 -7.81 -36.36
N ILE A 366 2.34 -7.16 -35.43
CA ILE A 366 0.95 -6.73 -35.58
C ILE A 366 0.70 -5.30 -35.06
N ALA A 367 1.67 -4.70 -34.34
CA ALA A 367 1.49 -3.39 -33.71
C ALA A 367 1.03 -2.30 -34.69
N GLN A 368 1.65 -2.15 -35.83
CA GLN A 368 1.27 -1.16 -36.84
C GLN A 368 -0.12 -1.36 -37.46
N GLN A 369 -0.72 -2.55 -37.32
CA GLN A 369 -2.03 -2.84 -37.86
C GLN A 369 -3.17 -2.51 -36.89
N LEU A 370 -2.91 -2.61 -35.59
CA LEU A 370 -3.93 -2.43 -34.55
C LEU A 370 -3.82 -1.07 -33.86
N LEU A 371 -2.64 -0.51 -33.70
CA LEU A 371 -2.46 0.79 -33.06
C LEU A 371 -2.93 1.92 -33.96
N ASP A 372 -3.82 2.77 -33.45
CA ASP A 372 -4.47 3.85 -34.19
C ASP A 372 -3.75 5.21 -34.09
N GLY A 373 -2.71 5.31 -33.24
CA GLY A 373 -1.92 6.52 -33.00
C GLY A 373 -2.70 7.68 -32.37
N SER A 374 -3.91 7.43 -31.84
CA SER A 374 -4.76 8.44 -31.20
C SER A 374 -4.11 9.07 -29.96
N GLU A 375 -3.29 8.30 -29.26
CA GLU A 375 -2.55 8.71 -28.07
C GLU A 375 -1.05 8.33 -28.24
N PRO A 376 -0.11 9.01 -27.56
CA PRO A 376 1.31 8.68 -27.69
C PRO A 376 1.63 7.20 -27.47
N GLN A 377 1.07 6.57 -26.43
CA GLN A 377 1.30 5.16 -26.10
C GLN A 377 0.71 4.20 -27.15
N LYS A 378 -0.19 4.66 -28.02
CA LYS A 378 -0.75 3.90 -29.14
C LYS A 378 0.04 4.08 -30.44
N ARG A 379 1.31 4.44 -30.36
CA ARG A 379 2.25 4.51 -31.49
C ARG A 379 3.37 3.50 -31.27
N PRO A 380 3.68 2.64 -32.26
CA PRO A 380 4.67 1.58 -32.11
C PRO A 380 6.07 2.07 -31.73
N GLU A 381 6.45 3.27 -32.20
CA GLU A 381 7.74 3.91 -31.96
C GLU A 381 7.84 4.66 -30.62
N VAL A 382 6.77 4.77 -29.87
CA VAL A 382 6.76 5.48 -28.59
C VAL A 382 6.94 4.51 -27.43
N MET A 383 7.89 4.85 -26.55
CA MET A 383 8.14 4.13 -25.32
C MET A 383 7.75 5.00 -24.12
N ASP A 384 7.10 4.39 -23.18
CA ASP A 384 6.82 4.89 -21.86
C ASP A 384 7.99 4.52 -20.93
N SER A 385 8.47 5.45 -20.11
CA SER A 385 9.65 5.20 -19.27
C SER A 385 9.43 4.07 -18.28
N TRP A 386 8.31 4.08 -17.57
CA TRP A 386 7.99 3.02 -16.62
C TRP A 386 7.85 1.65 -17.33
N TYR A 387 7.24 1.63 -18.50
CA TYR A 387 6.96 0.39 -19.21
C TYR A 387 8.24 -0.33 -19.63
N LEU A 388 9.23 0.41 -20.13
CA LEU A 388 10.54 -0.15 -20.49
C LEU A 388 11.13 -0.91 -19.31
N TYR A 389 11.24 -0.24 -18.17
CA TYR A 389 11.93 -0.81 -17.02
C TYR A 389 11.10 -1.87 -16.30
N HIS A 390 9.77 -1.77 -16.35
CA HIS A 390 8.88 -2.79 -15.80
C HIS A 390 8.98 -4.12 -16.56
N THR A 391 9.08 -4.08 -17.89
CA THR A 391 9.35 -5.28 -18.70
C THR A 391 10.69 -5.91 -18.29
N LEU A 392 11.73 -5.10 -18.12
CA LEU A 392 13.05 -5.56 -17.70
C LEU A 392 13.09 -6.07 -16.26
N LEU A 393 12.29 -5.50 -15.36
CA LEU A 393 12.09 -5.98 -13.98
C LEU A 393 11.68 -7.46 -14.00
N ASN A 394 10.64 -7.80 -14.72
CA ASN A 394 10.12 -9.17 -14.75
C ASN A 394 11.04 -10.13 -15.48
N LEU A 395 11.72 -9.70 -16.56
CA LEU A 395 12.75 -10.48 -17.21
C LEU A 395 13.93 -10.79 -16.27
N SER A 396 14.37 -9.80 -15.48
CA SER A 396 15.46 -9.98 -14.50
C SER A 396 15.11 -10.99 -13.41
N ARG A 397 13.85 -10.96 -12.94
CA ARG A 397 13.33 -11.90 -11.93
C ARG A 397 13.30 -13.33 -12.48
N LEU A 398 12.79 -13.54 -13.72
CA LEU A 398 12.83 -14.82 -14.41
C LEU A 398 14.26 -15.32 -14.63
N ALA A 399 15.18 -14.42 -14.98
CA ALA A 399 16.61 -14.76 -15.14
C ALA A 399 17.23 -15.27 -13.83
N LEU A 400 16.87 -14.67 -12.70
CA LEU A 400 17.32 -15.12 -11.38
C LEU A 400 16.69 -16.47 -10.95
N HIS A 401 15.49 -16.80 -11.43
CA HIS A 401 14.92 -18.14 -11.33
C HIS A 401 15.61 -19.16 -12.25
N GLY A 402 16.57 -18.73 -13.07
CA GLY A 402 17.40 -19.60 -13.90
C GLY A 402 16.93 -19.76 -15.35
N ASP A 403 15.90 -19.02 -15.79
CA ASP A 403 15.46 -19.07 -17.18
C ASP A 403 16.50 -18.41 -18.10
N LYS A 404 17.03 -19.17 -19.07
CA LYS A 404 18.11 -18.72 -19.96
C LYS A 404 17.63 -17.82 -21.09
N VAL A 405 16.38 -17.94 -21.50
CA VAL A 405 15.79 -17.08 -22.53
C VAL A 405 15.57 -15.69 -21.94
N ALA A 406 14.93 -15.61 -20.78
CA ALA A 406 14.75 -14.35 -20.07
C ALA A 406 16.10 -13.70 -19.72
N GLN A 407 17.09 -14.47 -19.23
CA GLN A 407 18.43 -13.96 -18.96
C GLN A 407 19.07 -13.32 -20.19
N LYS A 408 18.97 -13.99 -21.35
CA LYS A 408 19.53 -13.45 -22.58
C LYS A 408 18.82 -12.17 -23.02
N LEU A 409 17.49 -12.17 -23.06
CA LEU A 409 16.69 -10.99 -23.43
C LEU A 409 16.96 -9.81 -22.50
N PHE A 410 17.07 -10.07 -21.21
CA PHE A 410 17.40 -9.08 -20.20
C PHE A 410 18.76 -8.46 -20.45
N LEU A 411 19.82 -9.27 -20.55
CA LEU A 411 21.19 -8.77 -20.74
C LEU A 411 21.38 -8.11 -22.10
N ASP A 412 20.77 -8.62 -23.17
CA ASP A 412 20.81 -8.01 -24.50
C ASP A 412 20.13 -6.60 -24.53
N SER A 413 19.28 -6.28 -23.53
CA SER A 413 18.58 -4.99 -23.41
C SER A 413 19.32 -3.96 -22.54
N MET A 414 20.43 -4.33 -21.88
CA MET A 414 21.07 -3.47 -20.87
C MET A 414 21.76 -2.25 -21.49
N ASP A 415 22.43 -2.39 -22.65
CA ASP A 415 23.10 -1.26 -23.31
C ASP A 415 22.10 -0.15 -23.68
N TYR A 416 20.92 -0.54 -24.18
CA TYR A 416 19.86 0.40 -24.48
C TYR A 416 19.34 1.06 -23.21
N SER A 417 19.06 0.27 -22.17
CA SER A 417 18.57 0.74 -20.88
C SER A 417 19.50 1.78 -20.24
N ILE A 418 20.81 1.53 -20.25
CA ILE A 418 21.83 2.46 -19.74
C ILE A 418 21.87 3.73 -20.60
N LYS A 419 21.82 3.60 -21.93
CA LYS A 419 21.79 4.74 -22.85
C LYS A 419 20.61 5.67 -22.58
N VAL A 420 19.40 5.13 -22.32
CA VAL A 420 18.20 5.89 -21.96
C VAL A 420 18.40 6.64 -20.65
N ALA A 421 18.82 5.94 -19.58
CA ALA A 421 19.02 6.54 -18.27
C ALA A 421 20.06 7.66 -18.27
N GLN A 422 21.18 7.47 -18.99
CA GLN A 422 22.23 8.48 -19.11
C GLN A 422 21.79 9.65 -19.99
N LYS A 423 21.02 9.41 -21.06
CA LYS A 423 20.46 10.47 -21.91
C LYS A 423 19.54 11.42 -21.15
N PHE A 424 18.73 10.88 -20.24
CA PHE A 424 17.80 11.65 -19.42
C PHE A 424 18.36 12.03 -18.05
N GLU A 425 19.66 11.83 -17.81
CA GLU A 425 20.33 12.18 -16.54
C GLU A 425 19.60 11.62 -15.30
N TYR A 426 19.00 10.41 -15.42
CA TYR A 426 18.17 9.72 -14.43
C TYR A 426 16.87 10.47 -14.03
N GLN A 427 16.44 11.43 -14.89
CA GLN A 427 15.15 12.11 -14.77
C GLN A 427 14.29 11.71 -15.97
N PHE A 428 13.41 10.75 -15.74
CA PHE A 428 12.71 10.07 -16.82
C PHE A 428 11.49 10.84 -17.30
N PRO A 429 11.36 11.16 -18.62
CA PRO A 429 10.15 11.73 -19.20
C PRO A 429 9.05 10.67 -19.26
N VAL A 430 7.80 11.10 -19.41
CA VAL A 430 6.66 10.18 -19.56
C VAL A 430 6.77 9.39 -20.85
N PHE A 431 6.91 10.06 -22.01
CA PHE A 431 7.02 9.41 -23.32
C PHE A 431 8.21 9.93 -24.11
N TYR A 432 8.89 9.01 -24.79
CA TYR A 432 9.97 9.31 -25.71
C TYR A 432 9.96 8.38 -26.92
N ASP A 433 10.62 8.80 -28.00
CA ASP A 433 10.79 7.97 -29.21
C ASP A 433 11.81 6.86 -28.94
N LEU A 434 11.44 5.61 -29.21
CA LEU A 434 12.23 4.39 -28.93
C LEU A 434 13.59 4.39 -29.63
N TYR A 435 13.70 4.99 -30.81
CA TYR A 435 14.89 4.93 -31.65
C TYR A 435 15.77 6.18 -31.51
N THR A 436 15.14 7.36 -31.50
CA THR A 436 15.86 8.65 -31.46
C THR A 436 16.10 9.19 -30.06
N LEU A 437 15.34 8.72 -29.06
CA LEU A 437 15.28 9.22 -27.69
C LEU A 437 14.85 10.71 -27.61
N GLU A 438 14.10 11.19 -28.59
CA GLU A 438 13.46 12.51 -28.51
C GLU A 438 12.28 12.44 -27.54
N ILE A 439 12.19 13.44 -26.65
CA ILE A 439 11.09 13.53 -25.64
C ILE A 439 9.81 13.94 -26.36
N ILE A 440 8.78 13.14 -26.21
CA ILE A 440 7.42 13.37 -26.75
C ILE A 440 6.53 14.03 -25.71
N LYS A 441 6.62 13.56 -24.44
CA LYS A 441 5.95 14.15 -23.29
C LYS A 441 6.92 14.12 -22.11
N GLU A 442 7.29 15.30 -21.61
CA GLU A 442 8.30 15.42 -20.55
C GLU A 442 7.69 15.18 -19.18
N GLU A 443 6.56 15.83 -18.87
CA GLU A 443 5.99 15.88 -17.53
C GLU A 443 4.65 15.10 -17.45
N THR A 444 4.34 14.60 -16.25
CA THR A 444 3.05 13.97 -15.96
C THR A 444 1.91 14.99 -16.02
N ALA A 445 2.12 16.16 -15.40
CA ALA A 445 1.30 17.36 -15.49
C ALA A 445 2.21 18.60 -15.42
N GLU A 446 1.70 19.77 -15.79
CA GLU A 446 2.48 21.02 -15.82
C GLU A 446 3.15 21.31 -14.47
N GLY A 447 4.48 21.40 -14.45
CA GLY A 447 5.31 21.65 -13.27
C GLY A 447 5.42 20.47 -12.28
N GLN A 448 4.94 19.27 -12.65
CA GLN A 448 5.03 18.07 -11.80
C GLN A 448 6.25 17.18 -12.09
N GLY A 449 6.97 17.48 -13.17
CA GLY A 449 8.07 16.67 -13.66
C GLY A 449 7.64 15.35 -14.31
N GLY A 450 8.62 14.53 -14.65
CA GLY A 450 8.41 13.23 -15.27
C GLY A 450 8.07 12.12 -14.27
N GLU A 451 8.43 10.90 -14.60
CA GLU A 451 8.21 9.71 -13.77
C GLU A 451 9.39 9.52 -12.82
N HIS A 452 9.34 10.17 -11.66
CA HIS A 452 10.49 10.32 -10.75
C HIS A 452 10.98 8.99 -10.17
N ASP A 453 10.08 8.07 -9.84
CA ASP A 453 10.40 6.77 -9.21
C ASP A 453 10.99 5.74 -10.17
N VAL A 454 10.90 5.97 -11.50
CA VAL A 454 11.57 5.14 -12.52
C VAL A 454 13.09 5.05 -12.27
N ALA A 455 13.71 6.08 -11.69
CA ALA A 455 15.12 6.01 -11.29
C ALA A 455 15.37 4.92 -10.23
N GLY A 456 14.43 4.72 -9.30
CA GLY A 456 14.46 3.63 -8.32
C GLY A 456 14.30 2.26 -8.96
N LEU A 457 13.37 2.11 -9.90
CA LEU A 457 13.16 0.88 -10.66
C LEU A 457 14.39 0.56 -11.54
N TYR A 458 14.96 1.55 -12.21
CA TYR A 458 16.20 1.38 -12.95
C TYR A 458 17.36 0.92 -12.05
N ALA A 459 17.48 1.50 -10.84
CA ALA A 459 18.47 1.04 -9.86
C ALA A 459 18.26 -0.43 -9.50
N HIS A 460 17.02 -0.89 -9.36
CA HIS A 460 16.69 -2.31 -9.14
C HIS A 460 17.18 -3.18 -10.29
N ILE A 461 16.92 -2.79 -11.53
CA ILE A 461 17.30 -3.54 -12.73
C ILE A 461 18.82 -3.63 -12.84
N MET A 462 19.53 -2.54 -12.62
CA MET A 462 21.00 -2.53 -12.62
C MET A 462 21.57 -3.42 -11.51
N LEU A 463 20.97 -3.41 -10.33
CA LEU A 463 21.35 -4.31 -9.24
C LEU A 463 21.14 -5.79 -9.61
N GLN A 464 20.06 -6.12 -10.31
CA GLN A 464 19.80 -7.49 -10.80
C GLN A 464 20.84 -7.90 -11.88
N ALA A 465 21.19 -6.99 -12.77
CA ALA A 465 22.26 -7.22 -13.76
C ALA A 465 23.61 -7.48 -13.09
N TRP A 466 23.95 -6.70 -12.04
CA TRP A 466 25.15 -6.94 -11.22
C TRP A 466 25.10 -8.31 -10.53
N LEU A 467 23.96 -8.71 -9.98
CA LEU A 467 23.83 -10.03 -9.36
C LEU A 467 24.03 -11.19 -10.32
N LEU A 468 23.59 -11.05 -11.57
CA LEU A 468 23.73 -12.07 -12.62
C LEU A 468 25.14 -12.13 -13.19
N THR A 469 25.81 -10.98 -13.40
CA THR A 469 27.09 -10.88 -14.14
C THR A 469 28.30 -10.65 -13.25
N LYS A 470 28.11 -10.03 -12.07
CA LYS A 470 29.15 -9.51 -11.16
C LYS A 470 30.02 -8.40 -11.79
N GLU A 471 29.49 -7.70 -12.79
CA GLU A 471 30.17 -6.56 -13.42
C GLU A 471 29.87 -5.28 -12.63
N GLU A 472 30.91 -4.66 -12.03
CA GLU A 472 30.79 -3.52 -11.13
C GLU A 472 30.12 -2.29 -11.73
N HIS A 473 30.22 -2.08 -13.03
CA HIS A 473 29.59 -0.91 -13.68
C HIS A 473 28.06 -0.88 -13.48
N TYR A 474 27.39 -2.04 -13.38
CA TYR A 474 25.96 -2.09 -13.08
C TYR A 474 25.64 -1.61 -11.67
N LEU A 475 26.47 -1.98 -10.67
CA LEU A 475 26.30 -1.49 -9.31
C LEU A 475 26.52 0.03 -9.23
N GLU A 476 27.51 0.56 -9.95
CA GLU A 476 27.74 2.01 -10.00
C GLU A 476 26.58 2.76 -10.69
N GLU A 477 25.98 2.21 -11.74
CA GLU A 477 24.77 2.76 -12.37
C GLU A 477 23.57 2.74 -11.38
N ALA A 478 23.37 1.64 -10.66
CA ALA A 478 22.33 1.55 -9.64
C ALA A 478 22.48 2.62 -8.54
N LYS A 479 23.70 2.87 -8.08
CA LYS A 479 24.02 3.89 -7.07
C LYS A 479 23.73 5.31 -7.56
N LYS A 480 24.08 5.62 -8.82
CA LYS A 480 23.80 6.94 -9.44
C LYS A 480 22.31 7.20 -9.50
N ALA A 481 21.55 6.23 -10.00
CA ALA A 481 20.10 6.33 -10.12
C ALA A 481 19.41 6.42 -8.76
N GLY A 482 19.83 5.62 -7.77
CA GLY A 482 19.31 5.70 -6.42
C GLY A 482 19.46 7.08 -5.78
N ARG A 483 20.62 7.73 -6.00
CA ARG A 483 20.84 9.10 -5.49
C ARG A 483 20.04 10.18 -6.21
N ALA A 484 19.54 9.93 -7.42
CA ALA A 484 18.66 10.86 -8.13
C ALA A 484 17.30 11.03 -7.44
N LEU A 485 16.92 10.13 -6.53
CA LEU A 485 15.68 10.23 -5.73
C LEU A 485 15.77 11.23 -4.58
N LYS A 486 16.96 11.68 -4.20
CA LYS A 486 17.18 12.61 -3.10
C LYS A 486 16.60 13.99 -3.40
N GLY A 487 15.89 14.57 -2.45
CA GLY A 487 15.29 15.90 -2.55
C GLY A 487 13.92 15.91 -3.23
N LEU A 488 13.37 14.75 -3.60
CA LEU A 488 12.04 14.65 -4.19
C LEU A 488 10.92 14.69 -3.13
N GLY A 489 11.20 14.34 -1.87
CA GLY A 489 10.20 14.30 -0.81
C GLY A 489 9.00 13.44 -1.20
N PHE A 490 7.77 13.91 -0.90
CA PHE A 490 6.54 13.22 -1.30
C PHE A 490 6.15 13.39 -2.78
N ASN A 491 6.96 14.09 -3.59
CA ASN A 491 6.81 14.12 -5.04
C ASN A 491 7.51 12.94 -5.75
N LEU A 492 8.18 12.05 -5.01
CA LEU A 492 8.87 10.89 -5.57
C LEU A 492 7.90 9.93 -6.25
N PHE A 493 6.73 9.70 -5.68
CA PHE A 493 5.77 8.70 -6.15
C PHE A 493 5.16 9.08 -7.51
N TYR A 494 5.24 8.16 -8.45
CA TYR A 494 4.43 8.15 -9.66
C TYR A 494 3.65 6.83 -9.77
N GLN A 495 4.30 5.67 -9.65
CA GLN A 495 3.68 4.35 -9.73
C GLN A 495 4.10 3.45 -8.56
N ALA A 496 3.13 2.72 -7.98
CA ALA A 496 3.31 1.99 -6.73
C ALA A 496 4.39 0.89 -6.80
N ASN A 497 4.32 0.03 -7.82
CA ASN A 497 5.25 -1.09 -7.97
C ASN A 497 6.69 -0.62 -8.23
N GLU A 498 6.90 0.44 -8.99
CA GLU A 498 8.22 1.02 -9.26
C GLU A 498 8.85 1.59 -8.00
N THR A 499 8.10 2.42 -7.27
CA THR A 499 8.53 2.97 -5.99
C THR A 499 8.92 1.85 -5.02
N LEU A 500 8.14 0.76 -4.96
CA LEU A 500 8.39 -0.36 -4.05
C LEU A 500 9.59 -1.21 -4.42
N PHE A 501 9.77 -1.56 -5.71
CA PHE A 501 10.97 -2.26 -6.14
C PHE A 501 12.21 -1.39 -6.02
N GLY A 502 12.07 -0.07 -6.22
CA GLY A 502 13.09 0.92 -5.94
C GLY A 502 13.51 0.91 -4.46
N ALA A 503 12.55 0.91 -3.53
CA ALA A 503 12.84 0.80 -2.09
C ALA A 503 13.64 -0.47 -1.77
N GLY A 504 13.25 -1.61 -2.34
CA GLY A 504 13.96 -2.88 -2.17
C GLY A 504 15.39 -2.86 -2.74
N ALA A 505 15.60 -2.17 -3.86
CA ALA A 505 16.93 -1.99 -4.43
C ALA A 505 17.84 -1.15 -3.54
N LEU A 506 17.34 -0.01 -3.07
CA LEU A 506 18.06 0.90 -2.17
C LEU A 506 18.48 0.20 -0.86
N LEU A 507 17.58 -0.59 -0.27
CA LEU A 507 17.89 -1.43 0.89
C LEU A 507 19.05 -2.41 0.60
N ARG A 508 19.07 -3.03 -0.59
CA ARG A 508 20.11 -3.99 -0.97
C ARG A 508 21.42 -3.30 -1.31
N ILE A 509 21.40 -2.10 -1.91
CA ILE A 509 22.60 -1.27 -2.13
C ILE A 509 23.22 -0.89 -0.78
N TRP A 510 22.42 -0.44 0.20
CA TRP A 510 22.89 -0.21 1.57
C TRP A 510 23.59 -1.43 2.16
N LYS A 511 22.96 -2.60 2.03
CA LYS A 511 23.52 -3.86 2.52
C LYS A 511 24.89 -4.19 1.91
N GLU A 512 25.08 -3.93 0.62
CA GLU A 512 26.32 -4.22 -0.10
C GLU A 512 27.43 -3.18 0.15
N THR A 513 27.03 -1.91 0.39
CA THR A 513 27.97 -0.79 0.49
C THR A 513 28.20 -0.27 1.90
N GLY A 514 27.24 -0.48 2.82
CA GLY A 514 27.21 0.14 4.14
C GLY A 514 26.90 1.65 4.13
N ASP A 515 26.48 2.20 2.99
CA ASP A 515 26.14 3.62 2.85
C ASP A 515 24.69 3.88 3.31
N GLU A 516 24.57 4.48 4.51
CA GLU A 516 23.28 4.76 5.18
C GLU A 516 22.35 5.67 4.38
N GLU A 517 22.87 6.45 3.42
CA GLU A 517 22.02 7.28 2.55
C GLU A 517 21.03 6.41 1.77
N PHE A 518 21.44 5.25 1.28
CA PHE A 518 20.56 4.34 0.55
C PHE A 518 19.47 3.72 1.43
N LEU A 519 19.77 3.43 2.71
CA LEU A 519 18.75 2.97 3.65
C LEU A 519 17.69 4.04 3.85
N LYS A 520 18.08 5.29 4.08
CA LYS A 520 17.16 6.42 4.27
C LYS A 520 16.36 6.73 3.00
N LEU A 521 16.97 6.64 1.82
CA LEU A 521 16.25 6.75 0.54
C LEU A 521 15.22 5.62 0.36
N SER A 522 15.51 4.41 0.85
CA SER A 522 14.52 3.34 0.86
C SER A 522 13.32 3.68 1.76
N TYR A 523 13.54 4.32 2.90
CA TYR A 523 12.48 4.80 3.78
C TYR A 523 11.66 5.92 3.15
N LEU A 524 12.30 6.84 2.40
CA LEU A 524 11.59 7.84 1.62
C LEU A 524 10.63 7.22 0.60
N SER A 525 11.06 6.18 -0.11
CA SER A 525 10.20 5.44 -1.03
C SER A 525 9.03 4.78 -0.30
N LEU A 526 9.26 4.15 0.87
CA LEU A 526 8.19 3.54 1.68
C LEU A 526 7.21 4.59 2.22
N ALA A 527 7.68 5.77 2.66
CA ALA A 527 6.82 6.86 3.12
C ALA A 527 5.86 7.33 2.01
N ASN A 528 6.38 7.45 0.78
CA ASN A 528 5.56 7.78 -0.38
C ASN A 528 4.48 6.71 -0.64
N ILE A 529 4.81 5.43 -0.51
CA ILE A 529 3.84 4.35 -0.67
C ILE A 529 2.74 4.44 0.39
N PHE A 530 3.09 4.57 1.68
CA PHE A 530 2.08 4.65 2.74
C PHE A 530 1.21 5.91 2.64
N ASN A 531 1.75 7.03 2.16
CA ASN A 531 0.93 8.22 1.86
C ASN A 531 -0.03 8.01 0.68
N ASN A 532 0.28 7.07 -0.22
CA ASN A 532 -0.54 6.74 -1.39
C ASN A 532 -1.36 5.45 -1.23
N MET A 533 -1.61 5.01 0.00
CA MET A 533 -2.52 3.92 0.33
C MET A 533 -3.88 4.42 0.81
N TRP A 534 -4.86 3.57 0.69
CA TRP A 534 -6.16 3.72 1.34
C TRP A 534 -6.03 3.28 2.80
N LEU A 535 -6.01 4.22 3.75
CA LEU A 535 -5.76 3.94 5.17
C LEU A 535 -7.05 3.92 6.01
N TRP A 536 -8.20 3.63 5.40
CA TRP A 536 -9.50 3.53 6.04
C TRP A 536 -10.41 2.56 5.29
N GLU A 537 -11.44 2.01 5.96
CA GLU A 537 -12.46 1.17 5.35
C GLU A 537 -13.59 2.05 4.81
N CYS A 538 -13.74 2.10 3.50
CA CYS A 538 -14.92 2.64 2.85
C CYS A 538 -16.06 1.61 2.94
N ASN A 539 -17.20 1.98 3.51
CA ASN A 539 -18.33 1.09 3.74
C ASN A 539 -19.68 1.82 3.47
N TYR A 540 -19.72 2.57 2.38
CA TYR A 540 -20.93 3.19 1.84
C TYR A 540 -21.01 2.94 0.33
N GLY A 541 -22.22 3.04 -0.26
CA GLY A 541 -22.44 2.73 -1.67
C GLY A 541 -21.98 1.31 -2.02
N TYR A 542 -21.32 1.14 -3.16
CA TYR A 542 -20.84 -0.17 -3.63
C TYR A 542 -19.68 -0.71 -2.79
N ALA A 543 -18.97 0.14 -2.04
CA ALA A 543 -17.86 -0.30 -1.18
C ALA A 543 -18.31 -1.14 0.02
N GLU A 544 -19.61 -1.26 0.31
CA GLU A 544 -20.11 -2.22 1.30
C GLU A 544 -19.79 -3.68 0.94
N HIS A 545 -19.48 -3.95 -0.34
CA HIS A 545 -19.22 -5.28 -0.88
C HIS A 545 -17.73 -5.65 -0.96
N TYR A 546 -16.80 -4.74 -0.61
CA TYR A 546 -15.37 -5.01 -0.66
C TYR A 546 -14.60 -4.30 0.47
N LYS A 547 -13.32 -4.58 0.60
CA LYS A 547 -12.45 -4.02 1.63
C LYS A 547 -11.38 -3.12 1.01
N THR A 548 -11.08 -2.01 1.69
CA THR A 548 -10.20 -0.97 1.15
C THR A 548 -8.95 -0.70 1.98
N PHE A 549 -8.92 -1.07 3.26
CA PHE A 549 -7.80 -0.75 4.15
C PHE A 549 -6.47 -1.31 3.63
N PHE A 550 -5.44 -0.48 3.55
CA PHE A 550 -4.14 -0.76 2.94
C PHE A 550 -4.19 -1.10 1.45
N ALA A 551 -5.25 -0.69 0.72
CA ALA A 551 -5.27 -0.83 -0.74
C ALA A 551 -4.30 0.16 -1.40
N LEU A 552 -3.60 -0.31 -2.43
CA LEU A 552 -2.59 0.46 -3.17
C LEU A 552 -3.20 1.18 -4.37
N PHE A 553 -2.97 2.50 -4.44
CA PHE A 553 -3.26 3.24 -5.67
C PHE A 553 -2.15 3.01 -6.68
N PRO A 554 -2.46 2.61 -7.93
CA PRO A 554 -1.44 2.21 -8.89
C PRO A 554 -0.59 3.38 -9.36
N LEU A 555 -1.21 4.55 -9.59
CA LEU A 555 -0.60 5.74 -10.18
C LEU A 555 -0.93 6.98 -9.37
N LYS A 556 -0.11 8.01 -9.48
CA LYS A 556 -0.32 9.31 -8.82
C LYS A 556 -1.73 9.89 -9.06
N ASP A 557 -2.23 9.77 -10.29
CA ASP A 557 -3.50 10.36 -10.70
C ASP A 557 -4.66 9.34 -10.77
N ALA A 558 -4.43 8.05 -10.45
CA ALA A 558 -5.50 7.06 -10.47
C ALA A 558 -6.49 7.28 -9.33
N PRO A 559 -7.80 7.34 -9.58
CA PRO A 559 -8.82 7.48 -8.55
C PRO A 559 -9.25 6.13 -7.94
N TYR A 560 -8.57 5.03 -8.28
CA TYR A 560 -8.92 3.66 -7.93
C TYR A 560 -7.69 2.89 -7.45
N THR A 561 -7.91 1.76 -6.80
CA THR A 561 -6.88 0.77 -6.48
C THR A 561 -6.91 -0.36 -7.50
N ALA A 562 -5.74 -0.96 -7.82
CA ALA A 562 -5.61 -1.91 -8.91
C ALA A 562 -4.94 -3.21 -8.48
N VAL A 563 -5.46 -4.34 -9.01
CA VAL A 563 -5.09 -5.70 -8.59
C VAL A 563 -3.63 -6.05 -8.89
N TYR A 564 -3.10 -5.57 -10.01
CA TYR A 564 -1.73 -5.90 -10.39
C TYR A 564 -0.71 -5.22 -9.48
N GLU A 565 -0.87 -3.94 -9.23
CA GLU A 565 0.00 -3.19 -8.31
C GLU A 565 -0.14 -3.69 -6.87
N GLU A 566 -1.32 -4.15 -6.47
CA GLU A 566 -1.51 -4.85 -5.18
C GLU A 566 -0.63 -6.10 -5.06
N LEU A 567 -0.59 -6.94 -6.11
CA LEU A 567 0.25 -8.13 -6.14
C LEU A 567 1.75 -7.78 -6.13
N GLU A 568 2.15 -6.84 -6.97
CA GLU A 568 3.56 -6.42 -7.06
C GLU A 568 4.00 -5.76 -5.75
N GLY A 569 3.16 -4.92 -5.14
CA GLY A 569 3.40 -4.34 -3.82
C GLY A 569 3.55 -5.40 -2.74
N PHE A 570 2.67 -6.39 -2.74
CA PHE A 570 2.74 -7.52 -1.82
C PHE A 570 4.04 -8.32 -1.95
N ALA A 571 4.47 -8.61 -3.20
CA ALA A 571 5.72 -9.31 -3.45
C ALA A 571 6.94 -8.46 -3.06
N ALA A 572 6.94 -7.17 -3.39
CA ALA A 572 8.03 -6.26 -3.07
C ALA A 572 8.19 -6.06 -1.56
N PHE A 573 7.11 -5.90 -0.80
CA PHE A 573 7.15 -5.83 0.66
C PHE A 573 7.65 -7.13 1.31
N HIS A 574 7.21 -8.28 0.78
CA HIS A 574 7.72 -9.57 1.26
C HIS A 574 9.24 -9.67 1.06
N ASP A 575 9.73 -9.30 -0.12
CA ASP A 575 11.16 -9.31 -0.44
C ASP A 575 11.94 -8.27 0.39
N TYR A 576 11.36 -7.11 0.65
CA TYR A 576 11.95 -6.07 1.49
C TYR A 576 12.22 -6.58 2.91
N VAL A 577 11.19 -7.13 3.55
CA VAL A 577 11.31 -7.69 4.91
C VAL A 577 12.28 -8.87 4.96
N PHE A 578 12.27 -9.72 3.92
CA PHE A 578 13.19 -10.87 3.84
C PHE A 578 14.66 -10.44 3.70
N ASN A 579 14.92 -9.38 2.92
CA ASN A 579 16.27 -8.86 2.68
C ASN A 579 16.76 -7.90 3.77
N TYR A 580 15.91 -7.45 4.69
CA TYR A 580 16.33 -6.58 5.78
C TYR A 580 17.21 -7.35 6.77
N HIS A 581 18.41 -6.81 7.05
CA HIS A 581 19.36 -7.39 7.98
C HIS A 581 19.49 -6.51 9.24
N GLY A 582 19.60 -7.16 10.39
CA GLY A 582 19.66 -6.48 11.69
C GLY A 582 18.25 -6.27 12.28
N ASP A 583 18.18 -5.36 13.25
CA ASP A 583 16.93 -5.00 13.91
C ASP A 583 16.14 -4.03 13.03
N MET A 584 14.98 -4.45 12.60
CA MET A 584 14.08 -3.59 11.83
C MET A 584 13.53 -2.47 12.72
N PRO A 585 13.37 -1.24 12.19
CA PRO A 585 12.65 -0.17 12.86
C PRO A 585 11.26 -0.63 13.32
N GLU A 586 10.77 -0.07 14.41
CA GLU A 586 9.48 -0.44 14.98
C GLU A 586 8.34 -0.25 13.99
N TRP A 587 8.30 0.91 13.31
CA TRP A 587 7.29 1.21 12.29
C TRP A 587 7.27 0.17 11.16
N LEU A 588 8.44 -0.37 10.77
CA LEU A 588 8.53 -1.39 9.74
C LEU A 588 7.90 -2.72 10.21
N ASN A 589 8.15 -3.09 11.49
CA ASN A 589 7.56 -4.27 12.12
C ASN A 589 6.03 -4.16 12.33
N ILE A 590 5.49 -2.95 12.36
CA ILE A 590 4.05 -2.70 12.49
C ILE A 590 3.40 -2.72 11.10
N LEU A 591 3.83 -1.83 10.21
CA LEU A 591 3.10 -1.51 8.99
C LEU A 591 3.16 -2.63 7.93
N LEU A 592 4.33 -3.25 7.69
CA LEU A 592 4.46 -4.23 6.62
C LEU A 592 3.71 -5.55 6.89
N PRO A 593 3.80 -6.17 8.08
CA PRO A 593 3.01 -7.36 8.39
C PRO A 593 1.50 -7.10 8.36
N GLU A 594 1.06 -5.93 8.81
CA GLU A 594 -0.36 -5.55 8.76
C GLU A 594 -0.84 -5.32 7.32
N PHE A 595 0.01 -4.76 6.45
CA PHE A 595 -0.29 -4.72 5.00
C PHE A 595 -0.52 -6.13 4.44
N HIS A 596 0.36 -7.09 4.72
CA HIS A 596 0.19 -8.47 4.25
C HIS A 596 -1.11 -9.10 4.75
N ARG A 597 -1.41 -8.94 6.04
CA ARG A 597 -2.64 -9.47 6.65
C ARG A 597 -3.90 -8.92 5.97
N ASN A 598 -3.93 -7.61 5.71
CA ASN A 598 -5.08 -6.97 5.06
C ASN A 598 -5.17 -7.36 3.58
N MET A 599 -4.03 -7.40 2.86
CA MET A 599 -4.00 -7.75 1.44
C MET A 599 -4.50 -9.18 1.18
N LEU A 600 -4.13 -10.15 2.04
CA LEU A 600 -4.60 -11.53 1.93
C LEU A 600 -6.12 -11.68 2.07
N HIS A 601 -6.78 -10.73 2.68
CA HIS A 601 -8.24 -10.68 2.78
C HIS A 601 -8.84 -9.90 1.61
N LYS A 602 -8.45 -8.61 1.45
CA LYS A 602 -9.06 -7.71 0.47
C LYS A 602 -8.81 -8.11 -0.99
N GLY A 603 -7.68 -8.73 -1.30
CA GLY A 603 -7.36 -9.14 -2.68
C GLY A 603 -8.38 -10.08 -3.32
N SER A 604 -9.17 -10.80 -2.53
CA SER A 604 -10.24 -11.66 -3.03
C SER A 604 -11.43 -10.91 -3.62
N PHE A 605 -11.61 -9.64 -3.27
CA PHE A 605 -12.72 -8.81 -3.74
C PHE A 605 -12.51 -8.25 -5.15
N TYR A 606 -11.32 -8.34 -5.71
CA TYR A 606 -11.12 -8.03 -7.14
C TYR A 606 -11.75 -9.07 -8.07
N TYR A 607 -12.17 -10.25 -7.57
CA TYR A 607 -12.71 -11.31 -8.39
C TYR A 607 -14.23 -11.18 -8.55
N PRO A 608 -14.74 -11.02 -9.78
CA PRO A 608 -16.17 -10.83 -10.05
C PRO A 608 -17.10 -11.81 -9.36
N PRO A 609 -16.80 -13.15 -9.29
CA PRO A 609 -17.68 -14.07 -8.59
C PRO A 609 -17.86 -13.84 -7.08
N ASN A 610 -17.06 -12.96 -6.47
CA ASN A 610 -17.19 -12.56 -5.07
C ASN A 610 -17.97 -11.26 -4.88
N LEU A 611 -18.38 -10.61 -5.96
CA LEU A 611 -19.14 -9.35 -5.95
C LEU A 611 -20.55 -9.54 -6.49
N PRO A 612 -21.55 -8.79 -6.02
CA PRO A 612 -22.85 -8.74 -6.67
C PRO A 612 -22.76 -8.05 -8.02
N GLU A 613 -23.61 -8.46 -8.97
CA GLU A 613 -23.55 -7.94 -10.36
C GLU A 613 -23.77 -6.42 -10.43
N ASP A 614 -24.61 -5.87 -9.57
CA ASP A 614 -24.91 -4.44 -9.52
C ASP A 614 -23.77 -3.57 -8.99
N ALA A 615 -22.80 -4.15 -8.29
CA ALA A 615 -21.58 -3.47 -7.87
C ALA A 615 -20.48 -3.40 -8.96
N MET A 616 -20.71 -4.04 -10.11
CA MET A 616 -19.76 -4.08 -11.22
C MET A 616 -20.21 -3.22 -12.40
N ALA A 617 -19.25 -2.68 -13.15
CA ALA A 617 -19.49 -1.90 -14.35
C ALA A 617 -20.11 -2.77 -15.47
N GLU A 618 -21.18 -2.27 -16.09
CA GLU A 618 -21.82 -2.94 -17.23
C GLU A 618 -21.05 -2.73 -18.55
N LYS A 619 -20.33 -1.62 -18.64
CA LYS A 619 -19.58 -1.21 -19.83
C LYS A 619 -18.20 -0.71 -19.39
N PRO A 620 -17.21 -1.60 -19.32
CA PRO A 620 -15.84 -1.20 -19.00
C PRO A 620 -15.23 -0.37 -20.14
N LYS A 621 -14.19 0.37 -19.83
CA LYS A 621 -13.43 1.16 -20.80
C LYS A 621 -12.72 0.25 -21.82
N THR A 622 -12.24 -0.92 -21.37
CA THR A 622 -11.47 -1.85 -22.19
C THR A 622 -12.01 -3.28 -22.06
N GLY A 623 -12.19 -3.97 -23.18
CA GLY A 623 -12.67 -5.36 -23.22
C GLY A 623 -14.08 -5.55 -22.66
N GLU A 624 -14.29 -6.62 -21.91
CA GLU A 624 -15.55 -7.01 -21.30
C GLU A 624 -15.35 -7.43 -19.83
N VAL A 625 -16.39 -7.28 -19.00
CA VAL A 625 -16.49 -7.94 -17.69
C VAL A 625 -17.39 -9.16 -17.81
N ASP A 626 -16.83 -10.36 -17.62
CA ASP A 626 -17.59 -11.60 -17.47
C ASP A 626 -17.63 -12.01 -15.99
N PRO A 627 -18.77 -11.83 -15.28
CA PRO A 627 -18.89 -12.06 -13.85
C PRO A 627 -18.66 -13.51 -13.41
N ARG A 628 -18.58 -14.46 -14.36
CA ARG A 628 -18.36 -15.89 -14.07
C ARG A 628 -16.88 -16.28 -14.05
N LEU A 629 -16.00 -15.46 -14.64
CA LEU A 629 -14.58 -15.75 -14.75
C LEU A 629 -13.83 -15.36 -13.48
N TRP A 630 -12.98 -16.25 -13.00
CA TRP A 630 -12.02 -16.00 -11.93
C TRP A 630 -10.76 -15.31 -12.48
N ILE A 631 -10.98 -14.24 -13.24
CA ILE A 631 -9.99 -13.26 -13.69
C ILE A 631 -10.36 -11.96 -12.99
N PRO A 632 -9.43 -11.25 -12.32
CA PRO A 632 -9.79 -10.12 -11.48
C PRO A 632 -10.21 -8.90 -12.28
N LEU A 633 -11.01 -8.01 -11.67
CA LEU A 633 -11.21 -6.65 -12.15
C LEU A 633 -9.92 -5.85 -11.95
N GLU A 634 -9.63 -4.88 -12.79
CA GLU A 634 -8.51 -3.98 -12.56
C GLU A 634 -8.73 -3.14 -11.30
N ASP A 635 -9.92 -2.59 -11.13
CA ASP A 635 -10.14 -1.40 -10.34
C ASP A 635 -11.26 -1.55 -9.29
N ILE A 636 -10.99 -0.95 -8.13
CA ILE A 636 -11.93 -0.70 -7.04
C ILE A 636 -11.88 0.79 -6.71
N TYR A 637 -13.05 1.42 -6.61
CA TYR A 637 -13.23 2.86 -6.41
C TYR A 637 -13.77 3.21 -5.03
N ASP A 638 -13.84 4.51 -4.74
CA ASP A 638 -14.66 5.07 -3.69
C ASP A 638 -16.13 4.59 -3.85
N GLY A 639 -16.83 4.48 -2.74
CA GLY A 639 -18.07 3.74 -2.60
C GLY A 639 -19.19 4.03 -3.60
N TRP A 640 -19.23 5.20 -4.18
CA TRP A 640 -20.30 5.56 -5.12
C TRP A 640 -20.03 5.14 -6.58
N GLU A 641 -18.85 4.65 -6.84
CA GLU A 641 -18.44 4.20 -8.16
C GLU A 641 -18.40 2.65 -8.21
N LYS A 642 -18.88 2.08 -9.33
CA LYS A 642 -18.85 0.63 -9.55
C LYS A 642 -17.42 0.14 -9.80
N ALA A 643 -17.08 -1.05 -9.32
CA ALA A 643 -15.82 -1.71 -9.62
C ALA A 643 -15.75 -2.20 -11.07
N GLY A 644 -14.56 -2.31 -11.65
CA GLY A 644 -14.35 -2.84 -13.00
C GLY A 644 -14.69 -1.87 -14.13
N GLN A 645 -14.63 -0.57 -13.89
CA GLN A 645 -14.86 0.45 -14.93
C GLN A 645 -13.75 0.48 -15.98
N VAL A 646 -12.52 0.15 -15.59
CA VAL A 646 -11.40 0.04 -16.55
C VAL A 646 -11.51 -1.25 -17.33
N GLY A 647 -11.70 -2.38 -16.66
CA GLY A 647 -11.87 -3.68 -17.30
C GLY A 647 -11.62 -4.87 -16.38
N GLN A 648 -11.70 -6.06 -16.95
CA GLN A 648 -11.34 -7.31 -16.29
C GLN A 648 -9.93 -7.70 -16.70
N GLU A 649 -9.00 -7.62 -15.77
CA GLU A 649 -7.58 -7.58 -16.00
C GLU A 649 -6.95 -8.98 -16.10
N VAL A 650 -6.47 -9.37 -17.28
CA VAL A 650 -5.77 -10.65 -17.46
C VAL A 650 -4.37 -10.61 -16.87
N TYR A 651 -3.67 -9.48 -16.99
CA TYR A 651 -2.31 -9.35 -16.42
C TYR A 651 -2.29 -9.35 -14.88
N GLY A 652 -3.41 -9.05 -14.22
CA GLY A 652 -3.60 -9.23 -12.78
C GLY A 652 -3.92 -10.68 -12.35
N ALA A 653 -4.15 -11.60 -13.30
CA ALA A 653 -4.47 -12.99 -13.01
C ALA A 653 -3.34 -13.74 -12.25
N GLY A 654 -2.15 -13.14 -12.16
CA GLY A 654 -1.02 -13.65 -11.37
C GLY A 654 -1.23 -13.65 -9.86
N MET A 655 -2.18 -12.87 -9.32
CA MET A 655 -2.35 -12.63 -7.89
C MET A 655 -2.35 -13.90 -7.01
N PRO A 656 -3.18 -14.92 -7.22
CA PRO A 656 -3.22 -16.07 -6.33
C PRO A 656 -1.94 -16.91 -6.42
N PHE A 657 -1.26 -16.89 -7.58
CA PHE A 657 -0.03 -17.63 -7.81
C PHE A 657 1.16 -17.01 -7.09
N GLY A 658 1.21 -15.66 -6.99
CA GLY A 658 2.24 -14.96 -6.23
C GLY A 658 2.03 -15.01 -4.70
N ILE A 659 0.78 -15.06 -4.23
CA ILE A 659 0.44 -15.14 -2.80
C ILE A 659 0.81 -16.49 -2.19
N ILE A 660 0.47 -17.60 -2.85
CA ILE A 660 0.56 -18.93 -2.27
C ILE A 660 1.98 -19.31 -1.85
N PRO A 661 3.04 -19.15 -2.68
CA PRO A 661 4.39 -19.52 -2.29
C PRO A 661 4.91 -18.77 -1.04
N ARG A 662 4.36 -17.60 -0.75
CA ARG A 662 4.80 -16.70 0.33
C ARG A 662 4.08 -16.93 1.66
N HIS A 663 2.90 -17.58 1.65
CA HIS A 663 2.06 -17.72 2.84
C HIS A 663 1.58 -19.15 3.13
N TYR A 664 1.84 -20.12 2.24
CA TYR A 664 1.47 -21.51 2.40
C TYR A 664 2.71 -22.42 2.37
N TYR A 665 3.06 -23.00 3.51
CA TYR A 665 4.27 -23.78 3.70
C TYR A 665 3.92 -25.27 3.82
N LYS A 666 4.37 -26.07 2.87
CA LYS A 666 4.09 -27.52 2.84
C LYS A 666 4.90 -28.25 3.91
N VAL A 667 4.24 -29.16 4.61
CA VAL A 667 4.84 -30.12 5.56
C VAL A 667 4.49 -31.54 5.11
N PRO A 668 5.21 -32.09 4.12
CA PRO A 668 4.85 -33.39 3.49
C PRO A 668 4.76 -34.55 4.48
N ASP A 669 5.70 -34.65 5.42
CA ASP A 669 5.74 -35.71 6.42
C ASP A 669 4.59 -35.63 7.43
N GLY A 670 4.01 -34.43 7.61
CA GLY A 670 2.84 -34.21 8.45
C GLY A 670 1.51 -34.34 7.70
N ASN A 671 1.51 -34.43 6.37
CA ASN A 671 0.33 -34.36 5.50
C ASN A 671 -0.53 -33.08 5.74
N PHE A 672 0.09 -31.94 5.96
CA PHE A 672 -0.58 -30.66 6.12
C PHE A 672 0.24 -29.51 5.51
N MET A 673 -0.37 -28.34 5.42
CA MET A 673 0.26 -27.05 5.14
C MET A 673 0.07 -26.14 6.33
N VAL A 674 1.02 -25.24 6.55
CA VAL A 674 0.91 -24.10 7.45
C VAL A 674 0.59 -22.87 6.61
N TYR A 675 -0.55 -22.27 6.84
CA TYR A 675 -0.88 -20.92 6.35
C TYR A 675 -0.64 -19.93 7.47
N ILE A 676 -0.10 -18.76 7.15
CA ILE A 676 0.07 -17.67 8.08
C ILE A 676 -0.06 -16.34 7.34
N ASP A 677 -0.81 -15.38 7.91
CA ASP A 677 -1.07 -14.10 7.26
C ASP A 677 -0.02 -13.00 7.53
N TYR A 678 0.96 -13.27 8.41
CA TYR A 678 2.17 -12.44 8.53
C TYR A 678 3.34 -13.06 7.76
N PRO A 679 4.30 -12.25 7.28
CA PRO A 679 5.56 -12.77 6.75
C PRO A 679 6.33 -13.54 7.82
N ILE A 680 7.07 -14.57 7.39
CA ILE A 680 7.91 -15.38 8.28
C ILE A 680 9.35 -15.47 7.77
N LYS A 681 10.26 -15.77 8.69
CA LYS A 681 11.66 -16.11 8.36
C LYS A 681 11.96 -17.56 8.77
N SER A 682 12.87 -18.18 8.02
CA SER A 682 13.53 -19.43 8.39
C SER A 682 12.57 -20.64 8.57
N PHE A 683 11.57 -20.78 7.68
CA PHE A 683 10.75 -22.00 7.71
C PHE A 683 11.62 -23.24 7.45
N SER A 684 11.63 -24.17 8.40
CA SER A 684 12.41 -25.39 8.30
C SER A 684 11.68 -26.58 8.95
N THR A 685 11.82 -27.74 8.34
CA THR A 685 11.47 -29.04 8.93
C THR A 685 12.76 -29.68 9.42
N VAL A 686 13.13 -29.47 10.68
CA VAL A 686 14.47 -29.82 11.23
C VAL A 686 14.60 -31.28 11.58
N HIS A 687 13.49 -31.94 11.99
CA HIS A 687 13.41 -33.37 12.35
C HIS A 687 12.07 -33.93 11.93
N GLU A 688 12.00 -35.28 11.79
CA GLU A 688 10.70 -35.94 11.63
C GLU A 688 9.75 -35.52 12.77
N GLY A 689 8.59 -34.96 12.40
CA GLY A 689 7.57 -34.54 13.36
C GLY A 689 7.69 -33.11 13.90
N GLN A 690 8.54 -32.23 13.32
CA GLN A 690 8.68 -30.85 13.76
C GLN A 690 8.96 -29.86 12.64
N ALA A 691 8.23 -28.74 12.60
CA ALA A 691 8.49 -27.57 11.77
C ALA A 691 8.71 -26.34 12.66
N MET A 692 9.65 -25.49 12.27
CA MET A 692 10.02 -24.26 13.00
C MET A 692 10.11 -23.06 12.05
N PHE A 693 9.68 -21.89 12.52
CA PHE A 693 9.82 -20.63 11.81
C PHE A 693 9.68 -19.44 12.76
N ARG A 694 10.12 -18.26 12.32
CA ARG A 694 9.95 -17.00 13.06
C ARG A 694 8.90 -16.16 12.38
N VAL A 695 7.85 -15.82 13.12
CA VAL A 695 6.83 -14.83 12.71
C VAL A 695 7.40 -13.43 12.87
N LEU A 696 7.28 -12.61 11.83
CA LEU A 696 7.64 -11.20 11.89
C LEU A 696 6.46 -10.38 12.42
N GLY A 697 6.71 -9.12 12.70
CA GLY A 697 5.68 -8.20 13.17
C GLY A 697 5.87 -7.74 14.61
N ASP A 698 5.06 -6.77 15.01
CA ASP A 698 5.08 -6.21 16.35
C ASP A 698 4.43 -7.17 17.37
N PRO A 699 5.01 -7.35 18.56
CA PRO A 699 4.46 -8.26 19.57
C PRO A 699 3.13 -7.81 20.19
N ARG A 700 2.73 -6.54 20.03
CA ARG A 700 1.42 -6.01 20.46
C ARG A 700 0.31 -6.43 19.51
N LEU A 701 0.67 -6.82 18.28
CA LEU A 701 -0.24 -7.28 17.23
C LEU A 701 -0.16 -8.80 17.09
N SER A 702 -1.19 -9.38 16.49
CA SER A 702 -1.27 -10.82 16.27
C SER A 702 -1.74 -11.16 14.86
N CYS A 703 -1.37 -12.34 14.39
CA CYS A 703 -1.73 -12.88 13.10
C CYS A 703 -2.50 -14.20 13.23
N ARG A 704 -3.13 -14.59 12.15
CA ARG A 704 -3.79 -15.89 12.00
C ARG A 704 -2.81 -16.89 11.42
N MET A 705 -2.73 -18.06 12.05
CA MET A 705 -2.06 -19.21 11.50
C MET A 705 -3.07 -20.35 11.39
N ARG A 706 -3.13 -21.03 10.24
CA ARG A 706 -3.96 -22.23 10.05
C ARG A 706 -3.11 -23.44 9.70
N ILE A 707 -3.43 -24.58 10.28
CA ILE A 707 -2.94 -25.88 9.87
C ILE A 707 -4.00 -26.53 8.99
N ILE A 708 -3.66 -26.75 7.71
CA ILE A 708 -4.58 -27.17 6.66
C ILE A 708 -4.23 -28.59 6.20
N PRO A 709 -5.12 -29.57 6.27
CA PRO A 709 -4.83 -30.94 5.83
C PRO A 709 -4.62 -30.99 4.32
N THR A 710 -3.57 -31.71 3.85
CA THR A 710 -3.29 -31.89 2.43
C THR A 710 -3.76 -33.23 1.87
N GLY A 711 -4.39 -34.09 2.68
CA GLY A 711 -4.84 -35.41 2.30
C GLY A 711 -6.13 -35.85 2.99
N ARG A 712 -6.64 -37.02 2.59
CA ARG A 712 -7.89 -37.57 3.12
C ARG A 712 -7.81 -38.10 4.56
N LYS A 713 -6.62 -38.15 5.15
CA LYS A 713 -6.38 -38.77 6.47
C LYS A 713 -6.66 -37.87 7.67
N GLY A 714 -7.08 -36.62 7.44
CA GLY A 714 -7.20 -35.61 8.51
C GLY A 714 -5.85 -35.17 9.08
N LEU A 715 -5.89 -34.26 10.07
CA LEU A 715 -4.69 -33.77 10.73
C LEU A 715 -4.16 -34.77 11.77
N PRO A 716 -2.82 -34.88 11.93
CA PRO A 716 -2.23 -35.63 13.04
C PRO A 716 -2.49 -34.87 14.36
N LYS A 717 -2.21 -35.54 15.49
CA LYS A 717 -2.22 -34.83 16.77
C LYS A 717 -1.12 -33.77 16.80
N LEU A 718 -1.50 -32.53 17.00
CA LEU A 718 -0.62 -31.36 16.92
C LEU A 718 -0.33 -30.78 18.30
N LYS A 719 0.88 -30.26 18.48
CA LYS A 719 1.26 -29.35 19.56
C LYS A 719 1.97 -28.15 18.96
N VAL A 720 1.40 -26.96 19.18
CA VAL A 720 1.97 -25.69 18.71
C VAL A 720 2.47 -24.90 19.91
N THR A 721 3.73 -24.48 19.86
CA THR A 721 4.35 -23.65 20.90
C THR A 721 4.96 -22.40 20.28
N THR A 722 4.94 -21.31 21.03
CA THR A 722 5.64 -20.06 20.69
C THR A 722 6.68 -19.74 21.74
N GLU A 723 7.78 -19.14 21.30
CA GLU A 723 8.87 -18.70 22.18
C GLU A 723 9.26 -17.24 21.91
N ARG A 724 9.43 -16.48 23.01
CA ARG A 724 10.03 -15.15 23.00
C ARG A 724 10.79 -14.94 24.31
N ASN A 725 12.02 -14.45 24.25
CA ASN A 725 12.86 -14.15 25.43
C ASN A 725 12.93 -15.34 26.41
N GLN A 726 13.10 -16.58 25.89
CA GLN A 726 13.16 -17.83 26.66
C GLN A 726 11.84 -18.24 27.36
N LEU A 727 10.76 -17.51 27.15
CA LEU A 727 9.44 -17.89 27.62
C LEU A 727 8.70 -18.68 26.51
N THR A 728 8.34 -19.94 26.84
CA THR A 728 7.60 -20.82 25.92
C THR A 728 6.15 -20.89 26.34
N GLU A 729 5.25 -20.71 25.39
CA GLU A 729 3.81 -20.81 25.56
C GLU A 729 3.24 -21.87 24.60
N THR A 730 2.30 -22.69 25.10
CA THR A 730 1.55 -23.62 24.24
C THR A 730 0.27 -22.95 23.77
N LEU A 731 0.10 -22.84 22.46
CA LEU A 731 -1.07 -22.23 21.85
C LEU A 731 -2.25 -23.23 21.81
N GLN A 732 -3.46 -22.74 22.04
CA GLN A 732 -4.69 -23.48 21.86
C GLN A 732 -5.25 -23.22 20.45
N GLY A 733 -5.43 -24.28 19.67
CA GLY A 733 -6.05 -24.20 18.36
C GLY A 733 -7.56 -24.35 18.43
N ARG A 734 -8.26 -23.67 17.53
CA ARG A 734 -9.71 -23.82 17.31
C ARG A 734 -9.93 -24.55 15.99
N GLU A 735 -10.72 -25.61 16.00
CA GLU A 735 -11.15 -26.27 14.77
C GLU A 735 -12.16 -25.40 14.01
N THR A 736 -11.95 -25.26 12.71
CA THR A 736 -12.84 -24.51 11.81
C THR A 736 -13.83 -25.46 11.11
N GLU A 737 -14.87 -24.89 10.49
CA GLU A 737 -15.88 -25.69 9.76
C GLU A 737 -15.27 -26.46 8.57
N GLU A 738 -14.17 -25.94 7.99
CA GLU A 738 -13.44 -26.60 6.91
C GLU A 738 -12.53 -27.74 7.40
N GLY A 739 -12.48 -27.98 8.70
CA GLY A 739 -11.60 -29.02 9.30
C GLY A 739 -10.13 -28.59 9.40
N HIS A 740 -9.86 -27.29 9.38
CA HIS A 740 -8.54 -26.73 9.70
C HIS A 740 -8.42 -26.48 11.21
N ILE A 741 -7.20 -26.31 11.70
CA ILE A 741 -6.98 -25.82 13.06
C ILE A 741 -6.37 -24.41 12.98
N GLU A 742 -7.06 -23.45 13.55
CA GLU A 742 -6.67 -22.04 13.57
C GLU A 742 -6.05 -21.65 14.91
N TYR A 743 -4.96 -20.88 14.85
CA TYR A 743 -4.23 -20.34 16.00
C TYR A 743 -4.07 -18.84 15.83
N THR A 744 -4.12 -18.09 16.95
CA THR A 744 -3.68 -16.69 17.00
C THR A 744 -2.23 -16.64 17.47
N VAL A 745 -1.36 -16.00 16.71
CA VAL A 745 0.08 -15.92 16.98
C VAL A 745 0.48 -14.45 17.06
N SER A 746 1.11 -14.04 18.16
CA SER A 746 1.66 -12.68 18.26
C SER A 746 2.88 -12.51 17.35
N GLY A 747 3.11 -11.28 16.87
CA GLY A 747 4.31 -10.94 16.12
C GLY A 747 5.61 -11.15 16.93
N ASN A 748 6.73 -11.21 16.22
CA ASN A 748 8.08 -11.40 16.75
C ASN A 748 8.22 -12.64 17.67
N ARG A 749 7.67 -13.78 17.23
CA ARG A 749 7.74 -15.06 17.95
C ARG A 749 8.40 -16.14 17.10
N ASN A 750 9.16 -17.01 17.74
CA ASN A 750 9.54 -18.31 17.17
C ASN A 750 8.39 -19.29 17.39
N VAL A 751 7.93 -19.93 16.33
CA VAL A 751 6.85 -20.91 16.35
C VAL A 751 7.42 -22.28 16.10
N THR A 752 6.97 -23.27 16.90
CA THR A 752 7.27 -24.68 16.69
C THR A 752 5.96 -25.45 16.58
N VAL A 753 5.78 -26.14 15.45
CA VAL A 753 4.67 -27.05 15.19
C VAL A 753 5.21 -28.47 15.30
N GLN A 754 4.73 -29.25 16.26
CA GLN A 754 5.08 -30.65 16.46
C GLN A 754 3.89 -31.55 16.14
N TRP A 755 4.15 -32.70 15.51
CA TRP A 755 3.13 -33.70 15.23
C TRP A 755 3.65 -35.10 15.49
N GLU A 756 2.74 -35.98 15.89
CA GLU A 756 3.07 -37.43 16.00
C GLU A 756 3.24 -37.97 14.58
N ALA A 757 4.46 -38.39 14.24
CA ALA A 757 4.70 -39.06 12.97
C ALA A 757 3.82 -40.33 12.89
N ASN A 758 3.02 -40.47 11.83
CA ASN A 758 2.30 -41.71 11.59
C ASN A 758 3.36 -42.81 11.44
N GLU A 759 3.39 -43.78 12.37
CA GLU A 759 4.22 -44.96 12.25
C GLU A 759 3.96 -45.62 10.88
N SER A 760 4.77 -45.30 9.88
CA SER A 760 4.81 -46.04 8.65
C SER A 760 5.34 -47.41 9.01
N LYS A 761 4.46 -48.43 9.02
CA LYS A 761 4.91 -49.80 9.09
C LYS A 761 6.08 -50.00 8.11
N PRO A 762 7.25 -50.45 8.56
CA PRO A 762 8.38 -50.65 7.67
C PRO A 762 7.93 -51.52 6.51
N ARG A 763 8.09 -51.03 5.30
CA ARG A 763 7.89 -51.81 4.07
C ARG A 763 8.78 -53.04 4.20
N SER A 764 8.18 -54.19 4.44
CA SER A 764 8.88 -55.47 4.43
C SER A 764 9.55 -55.61 3.05
N ILE A 765 10.86 -55.54 3.03
CA ILE A 765 11.66 -55.86 1.85
C ILE A 765 11.40 -57.32 1.58
N LYS A 766 10.53 -57.65 0.63
CA LYS A 766 10.44 -59.00 0.08
C LYS A 766 11.79 -59.29 -0.55
N LYS A 767 12.61 -60.09 0.16
CA LYS A 767 13.78 -60.71 -0.42
C LYS A 767 13.30 -61.56 -1.61
N SER A 768 13.57 -61.12 -2.83
CA SER A 768 13.45 -61.97 -4.02
C SER A 768 14.54 -63.03 -3.94
N ASN A 769 14.17 -64.29 -3.60
CA ASN A 769 15.03 -65.44 -3.78
C ASN A 769 15.18 -65.67 -5.29
N ASN A 770 16.25 -65.21 -5.87
CA ASN A 770 16.71 -65.60 -7.19
C ASN A 770 17.58 -66.87 -7.02
N THR A 771 16.95 -68.03 -7.13
CA THR A 771 17.67 -69.31 -7.35
C THR A 771 18.02 -69.42 -8.82
N ASN A 772 19.30 -69.37 -9.12
CA ASN A 772 19.94 -69.69 -10.40
C ASN A 772 19.59 -71.10 -10.86
N GLY A 773 19.14 -71.17 -12.10
CA GLY A 773 19.13 -72.45 -12.89
C GLY A 773 19.82 -72.21 -14.22
N ARG A 774 21.14 -72.33 -14.25
CA ARG A 774 21.91 -72.53 -15.49
C ARG A 774 21.49 -73.83 -16.14
N LYS A 775 20.99 -73.83 -17.36
CA LYS A 775 21.19 -74.93 -18.33
C LYS A 775 21.42 -74.33 -19.70
N GLY A 776 22.64 -74.54 -20.19
CA GLY A 776 23.02 -74.20 -21.55
C GLY A 776 22.39 -75.14 -22.57
N ARG A 777 22.31 -74.69 -23.83
CA ARG A 777 22.56 -75.47 -25.04
C ARG A 777 22.77 -74.56 -26.24
N LYS A 778 23.88 -74.91 -26.90
CA LYS A 778 24.31 -74.56 -28.21
C LYS A 778 23.22 -74.59 -29.30
N LYS A 779 23.12 -73.63 -30.16
CA LYS A 779 23.55 -73.60 -31.55
C LYS A 779 23.50 -72.18 -32.08
#